data_b9ff694c6623bf9cf7b57573b668b735
#
_entry.id   b9ff694c6623bf9cf7b57573b668b735
#
_cell.length_a   1.000
_cell.length_b   1.000
_cell.length_c   1.000
_cell.angle_alpha   90.00
_cell.angle_beta   90.00
_cell.angle_gamma   90.00
#
_symmetry.space_group_name_H-M   'P 1'
#
loop_
_entity.id
_entity.type
_entity.pdbx_description
1 polymer ?
#
loop_
_entity_poly.entity_id
_entity_poly.type
_entity_poly.pdbx_seq_one_letter_code
_entity_poly.pdbx_strand_id
1 'polypeptide(L)'
;MPIAATVYSLLLASSALTTPAIEELTAIRQRELTEEEIAAQIEESRIERIDSQFDGRELPLELEAAAQAETPTPADAKIEGLTVYPTEMTPAMAERLAQTPPPDTAPAPSPASNVIVETTTPAAAPTCAPVFAGSAISVPPQAPAAAASIRENRHEIQSLTFDPSVTAVGAEPQPEAAPEKPQTAAGQKEAKPSPVTPSAPAPTQGFTVTPARSADYRLIAPLTLPPSLLPAHFGRELPGDKAVLEARQAAAKGDADRLRSLAREVKNHPLGGYVELWALNAQADRDLKKTKKLSPAVEKAYARFIEAHRTDYLVERARTDWIRNAAESSDAKRFAALYPKLEWNKGERDIVCARQTFALGKGKPSAAALAQAKKLLLNTTAPQIDFCRRLAERTLAADRGWTWQYMLILLQKKRYTLAAELVKDTPARYLPVNKRELTQVLANPSRWLQNNRQSLKKKSPRLLIAASLRIVQKDLGAAVRIAHATDGRINAATRALLWGRLGYEASVDQDAAALRYYKLAGSALKSAPSSTLIVNGSAVLNWRARAALRTGTPEQVLAAIAELPAELRSADNWKYWKARMLAEQGHKAQADKIMAGLTRGYEFYNLLAADSLGKPYYKGPESMTPPADPARFAAFSKNPSIERAVRFYALGLPNEGHREWNWALRGMKTRDRLEMAEYAGALGLEHRRINTAASTGRAAFNQLYPKPFAQEIGRAADTAQLPRNWIFGLIRQESRFISLALSKAGALGLMQVMPATARWVANQTGMSGYRSNQISDIETNLFLGTQYLRLVRENVSPNVTLATASYNAGPSKAAAWRSTLTREVDGALFAETIPYSETRDYVMRVTTNTVQYSRYTDEPLRLTDLLGRIAPQPLSGNIIP
;
A
#
# COMPACT_ATOMS: atom_id res chain seq x y z
N MET A 1 37.86 -20.43 -8.89
CA MET A 1 38.65 -19.86 -7.80
C MET A 1 38.28 -18.41 -7.64
N PRO A 2 38.13 -17.87 -6.48
CA PRO A 2 36.99 -17.11 -5.99
C PRO A 2 37.23 -15.61 -6.12
N ILE A 3 36.56 -14.92 -7.01
CA ILE A 3 36.69 -13.46 -7.16
C ILE A 3 35.35 -12.74 -6.94
N ALA A 4 34.22 -13.44 -7.02
CA ALA A 4 32.91 -12.83 -6.80
C ALA A 4 32.51 -12.65 -5.33
N ALA A 5 33.20 -13.31 -4.39
CA ALA A 5 32.90 -13.25 -2.95
C ALA A 5 33.46 -12.00 -2.23
N THR A 6 34.35 -11.23 -2.89
CA THR A 6 35.15 -10.24 -2.19
C THR A 6 34.50 -8.86 -2.06
N VAL A 7 33.54 -8.52 -2.89
CA VAL A 7 33.07 -7.13 -2.97
C VAL A 7 31.99 -6.79 -1.95
N TYR A 8 31.13 -7.73 -1.61
CA TYR A 8 30.19 -7.53 -0.50
C TYR A 8 30.83 -7.69 0.87
N SER A 9 31.84 -8.55 0.97
CA SER A 9 32.64 -8.73 2.20
C SER A 9 33.52 -7.53 2.51
N LEU A 10 33.97 -6.78 1.51
CA LEU A 10 34.79 -5.56 1.71
C LEU A 10 33.99 -4.35 2.17
N LEU A 11 32.69 -4.30 1.89
CA LEU A 11 31.80 -3.26 2.44
C LEU A 11 31.48 -3.47 3.94
N LEU A 12 31.64 -4.69 4.44
CA LEU A 12 31.50 -4.99 5.88
C LEU A 12 32.84 -5.24 6.57
N ALA A 13 33.90 -5.60 5.83
CA ALA A 13 35.25 -5.88 6.36
C ALA A 13 36.13 -4.66 6.48
N SER A 14 35.76 -3.48 6.00
CA SER A 14 36.40 -2.27 6.49
C SER A 14 35.84 -1.96 7.87
N SER A 15 36.35 -2.68 8.85
CA SER A 15 36.28 -2.36 10.28
C SER A 15 36.82 -0.96 10.66
N ALA A 16 36.80 -0.04 9.70
CA ALA A 16 37.07 1.38 9.85
C ALA A 16 35.82 2.27 9.69
N LEU A 17 34.65 1.74 9.37
CA LEU A 17 33.39 2.38 9.76
C LEU A 17 33.11 1.93 11.18
N THR A 18 33.72 2.64 12.13
CA THR A 18 33.54 2.50 13.54
C THR A 18 32.04 2.50 13.89
N THR A 19 31.65 1.70 14.86
CA THR A 19 30.33 1.66 15.53
C THR A 19 29.60 3.01 15.56
N PRO A 20 30.23 4.17 15.69
CA PRO A 20 29.60 5.48 15.64
C PRO A 20 28.89 5.83 14.32
N ALA A 21 29.33 5.36 13.17
CA ALA A 21 28.67 5.75 11.91
C ALA A 21 27.35 5.01 11.68
N ILE A 22 27.24 3.79 12.20
CA ILE A 22 25.98 3.02 12.16
C ILE A 22 25.07 3.48 13.30
N GLU A 23 25.63 3.79 14.45
CA GLU A 23 24.89 4.40 15.58
C GLU A 23 24.45 5.82 15.25
N GLU A 24 25.25 6.61 14.54
CA GLU A 24 24.90 7.96 14.07
C GLU A 24 23.82 7.92 12.96
N LEU A 25 23.86 6.95 12.05
CA LEU A 25 22.76 6.69 11.09
C LEU A 25 21.49 6.20 11.78
N THR A 26 21.61 5.50 12.88
CA THR A 26 20.48 5.07 13.71
C THR A 26 20.01 6.21 14.61
N ALA A 27 20.90 7.03 15.16
CA ALA A 27 20.58 8.19 16.01
C ALA A 27 19.99 9.38 15.20
N ILE A 28 20.43 9.59 13.97
CA ILE A 28 19.83 10.60 13.05
C ILE A 28 18.40 10.19 12.67
N ARG A 29 18.04 8.90 12.74
CA ARG A 29 16.69 8.37 12.52
C ARG A 29 15.85 8.23 13.80
N GLN A 30 16.45 8.31 14.98
CA GLN A 30 15.75 8.29 16.28
C GLN A 30 15.29 9.66 16.75
N ARG A 31 15.38 10.70 15.92
CA ARG A 31 14.61 11.91 16.14
C ARG A 31 13.14 11.52 16.10
N GLU A 32 12.45 11.68 17.19
CA GLU A 32 11.02 11.44 17.32
C GLU A 32 10.29 12.15 16.18
N LEU A 33 9.84 11.36 15.21
CA LEU A 33 8.98 11.84 14.14
C LEU A 33 7.60 12.09 14.77
N THR A 34 7.01 13.21 14.48
CA THR A 34 5.62 13.47 14.86
C THR A 34 4.69 12.42 14.23
N GLU A 35 3.53 12.16 14.85
CA GLU A 35 2.52 11.24 14.28
C GLU A 35 2.15 11.59 12.81
N GLU A 36 2.23 12.87 12.46
CA GLU A 36 2.03 13.34 11.09
C GLU A 36 3.19 12.95 10.17
N GLU A 37 4.41 12.98 10.63
CA GLU A 37 5.60 12.57 9.87
C GLU A 37 5.64 11.04 9.72
N ILE A 38 5.23 10.30 10.75
CA ILE A 38 5.08 8.83 10.70
C ILE A 38 3.93 8.46 9.74
N ALA A 39 2.80 9.12 9.82
CA ALA A 39 1.68 8.90 8.89
C ALA A 39 2.03 9.30 7.45
N ALA A 40 2.80 10.38 7.26
CA ALA A 40 3.29 10.79 5.96
C ALA A 40 4.33 9.81 5.41
N GLN A 41 5.23 9.29 6.24
CA GLN A 41 6.19 8.25 5.85
C GLN A 41 5.54 6.89 5.57
N ILE A 42 4.49 6.53 6.31
CA ILE A 42 3.70 5.33 6.04
C ILE A 42 2.95 5.47 4.71
N GLU A 43 2.35 6.64 4.45
CA GLU A 43 1.67 6.92 3.19
C GLU A 43 2.65 7.02 2.01
N GLU A 44 3.81 7.60 2.20
CA GLU A 44 4.88 7.66 1.21
C GLU A 44 5.53 6.28 0.97
N SER A 45 5.68 5.46 2.01
CA SER A 45 6.07 4.04 1.90
C SER A 45 5.03 3.22 1.14
N ARG A 46 3.76 3.54 1.33
CA ARG A 46 2.65 2.92 0.61
C ARG A 46 2.66 3.32 -0.87
N ILE A 47 2.97 4.58 -1.18
CA ILE A 47 3.11 5.08 -2.55
C ILE A 47 4.33 4.46 -3.23
N GLU A 48 5.48 4.36 -2.57
CA GLU A 48 6.66 3.69 -3.15
C GLU A 48 6.49 2.17 -3.27
N ARG A 49 5.74 1.51 -2.37
CA ARG A 49 5.34 0.10 -2.58
C ARG A 49 4.34 -0.05 -3.73
N ILE A 50 3.44 0.91 -3.91
CA ILE A 50 2.57 0.97 -5.07
C ILE A 50 3.41 1.21 -6.33
N ASP A 51 4.34 2.15 -6.32
CA ASP A 51 5.25 2.42 -7.44
C ASP A 51 6.20 1.24 -7.70
N SER A 52 6.68 0.54 -6.67
CA SER A 52 7.45 -0.69 -6.84
C SER A 52 6.61 -1.89 -7.29
N GLN A 53 5.30 -1.88 -7.05
CA GLN A 53 4.35 -2.88 -7.55
C GLN A 53 3.86 -2.57 -8.97
N PHE A 54 3.87 -1.30 -9.38
CA PHE A 54 3.53 -0.82 -10.72
C PHE A 54 4.79 -0.54 -11.56
N ASP A 55 5.87 -1.21 -11.27
CA ASP A 55 7.11 -1.11 -12.02
C ASP A 55 6.89 -1.55 -13.47
N GLY A 56 6.66 -0.59 -14.36
CA GLY A 56 6.40 -0.80 -15.79
C GLY A 56 4.96 -0.58 -16.25
N ARG A 57 4.06 -0.13 -15.41
CA ARG A 57 2.72 0.30 -15.80
C ARG A 57 2.66 1.83 -15.84
N GLU A 58 2.36 2.36 -17.01
CA GLU A 58 2.05 3.79 -17.17
C GLU A 58 0.84 4.16 -16.31
N LEU A 59 0.94 5.27 -15.61
CA LEU A 59 -0.24 5.89 -14.99
C LEU A 59 -1.27 6.20 -16.09
N PRO A 60 -2.58 6.03 -15.83
CA PRO A 60 -3.59 6.21 -16.86
C PRO A 60 -3.49 7.55 -17.55
N LEU A 61 -3.43 7.52 -18.87
CA LEU A 61 -3.40 8.66 -19.80
C LEU A 61 -4.66 9.54 -19.79
N GLU A 62 -5.57 9.37 -18.83
CA GLU A 62 -6.83 10.15 -18.75
C GLU A 62 -6.63 11.67 -18.67
N LEU A 63 -5.43 12.14 -18.37
CA LEU A 63 -5.12 13.58 -18.36
C LEU A 63 -4.62 14.11 -19.72
N GLU A 64 -4.16 13.27 -20.63
CA GLU A 64 -3.72 13.71 -21.96
C GLU A 64 -4.88 13.96 -22.94
N ALA A 65 -5.92 13.15 -22.88
CA ALA A 65 -7.10 13.33 -23.74
C ALA A 65 -7.85 14.66 -23.48
N ALA A 66 -7.76 15.19 -22.25
CA ALA A 66 -8.37 16.48 -21.90
C ALA A 66 -7.53 17.71 -22.32
N ALA A 67 -6.27 17.50 -22.70
CA ALA A 67 -5.33 18.59 -23.03
C ALA A 67 -5.17 18.83 -24.55
N GLN A 68 -5.63 17.92 -25.37
CA GLN A 68 -5.59 18.01 -26.85
C GLN A 68 -6.90 18.45 -27.48
N ALA A 69 -7.96 18.68 -26.70
CA ALA A 69 -9.19 19.28 -27.22
C ALA A 69 -8.94 20.77 -27.46
N GLU A 70 -8.46 21.10 -28.64
CA GLU A 70 -8.60 22.43 -29.22
C GLU A 70 -10.10 22.72 -29.39
N THR A 71 -10.50 23.95 -29.11
CA THR A 71 -11.82 24.55 -29.10
C THR A 71 -12.82 23.93 -30.10
N PRO A 72 -13.94 23.34 -29.64
CA PRO A 72 -14.99 22.94 -30.53
C PRO A 72 -15.83 24.17 -30.93
N THR A 73 -16.07 24.34 -32.22
CA THR A 73 -17.14 25.16 -32.77
C THR A 73 -18.49 24.62 -32.30
N PRO A 74 -19.52 25.46 -32.12
CA PRO A 74 -20.77 25.08 -31.48
C PRO A 74 -21.73 24.37 -32.45
N ALA A 75 -21.50 23.09 -32.69
CA ALA A 75 -22.43 22.30 -33.54
C ALA A 75 -22.60 20.81 -33.14
N ASP A 76 -21.94 20.28 -32.13
CA ASP A 76 -22.08 18.85 -31.78
C ASP A 76 -22.30 18.62 -30.29
N ALA A 77 -23.56 18.85 -29.89
CA ALA A 77 -24.05 18.46 -28.56
C ALA A 77 -24.82 17.15 -28.65
N LYS A 78 -24.13 16.03 -28.74
CA LYS A 78 -24.64 14.70 -28.32
C LYS A 78 -23.46 13.79 -28.10
N ILE A 79 -23.07 13.62 -26.84
CA ILE A 79 -22.17 12.54 -26.43
C ILE A 79 -22.90 11.71 -25.38
N GLU A 80 -23.53 10.65 -25.82
CA GLU A 80 -23.87 9.51 -24.97
C GLU A 80 -22.67 8.58 -24.89
N GLY A 81 -22.31 8.16 -23.68
CA GLY A 81 -21.54 6.96 -23.40
C GLY A 81 -20.02 7.06 -23.56
N LEU A 82 -19.33 7.73 -22.66
CA LEU A 82 -17.88 7.52 -22.50
C LEU A 82 -17.63 6.20 -21.76
N THR A 83 -17.38 5.14 -22.52
CA THR A 83 -16.89 3.87 -21.97
C THR A 83 -15.40 4.01 -21.72
N VAL A 84 -15.01 4.12 -20.47
CA VAL A 84 -13.60 4.09 -20.07
C VAL A 84 -13.12 2.64 -20.19
N TYR A 85 -12.30 2.37 -21.19
CA TYR A 85 -11.58 1.10 -21.29
C TYR A 85 -10.43 1.08 -20.29
N PRO A 86 -10.13 -0.07 -19.65
CA PRO A 86 -8.93 -0.20 -18.86
C PRO A 86 -7.69 -0.02 -19.75
N THR A 87 -6.83 0.87 -19.37
CA THR A 87 -5.66 1.36 -20.10
C THR A 87 -4.51 0.37 -20.18
N GLU A 88 -4.78 -0.92 -20.27
CA GLU A 88 -3.76 -1.92 -20.52
C GLU A 88 -4.28 -2.97 -21.50
N MET A 89 -4.06 -2.69 -22.76
CA MET A 89 -4.02 -3.77 -23.76
C MET A 89 -2.67 -4.47 -23.61
N THR A 90 -2.69 -5.67 -23.03
CA THR A 90 -1.53 -6.56 -23.16
C THR A 90 -1.30 -6.87 -24.65
N PRO A 91 -0.06 -7.10 -25.09
CA PRO A 91 0.22 -7.50 -26.47
C PRO A 91 -0.66 -8.66 -26.97
N ALA A 92 -1.07 -9.56 -26.08
CA ALA A 92 -2.03 -10.64 -26.38
C ALA A 92 -3.45 -10.16 -26.68
N MET A 93 -3.86 -9.01 -26.19
CA MET A 93 -5.16 -8.41 -26.51
C MET A 93 -5.12 -7.67 -27.85
N ALA A 94 -4.01 -7.03 -28.17
CA ALA A 94 -3.80 -6.41 -29.49
C ALA A 94 -3.73 -7.46 -30.61
N GLU A 95 -3.08 -8.60 -30.37
CA GLU A 95 -2.97 -9.70 -31.31
C GLU A 95 -4.32 -10.42 -31.55
N ARG A 96 -5.20 -10.50 -30.53
CA ARG A 96 -6.57 -11.01 -30.68
C ARG A 96 -7.48 -10.08 -31.47
N LEU A 97 -7.31 -8.76 -31.35
CA LEU A 97 -8.07 -7.79 -32.12
C LEU A 97 -7.64 -7.77 -33.61
N ALA A 98 -6.37 -8.05 -33.91
CA ALA A 98 -5.85 -8.15 -35.25
C ALA A 98 -6.25 -9.46 -36.00
N GLN A 99 -6.71 -10.49 -35.27
CA GLN A 99 -7.11 -11.79 -35.82
C GLN A 99 -8.64 -11.96 -35.96
N THR A 100 -9.43 -10.94 -35.64
CA THR A 100 -10.88 -10.98 -35.84
C THR A 100 -11.20 -10.41 -37.22
N PRO A 101 -11.77 -11.18 -38.13
CA PRO A 101 -12.20 -10.65 -39.43
C PRO A 101 -13.33 -9.62 -39.22
N PRO A 102 -13.44 -8.60 -40.07
CA PRO A 102 -14.54 -7.63 -39.99
C PRO A 102 -15.90 -8.31 -40.11
N PRO A 103 -16.92 -7.87 -39.38
CA PRO A 103 -18.23 -8.45 -39.48
C PRO A 103 -18.80 -8.18 -40.87
N ASP A 104 -19.26 -9.24 -41.53
CA ASP A 104 -19.97 -9.17 -42.82
C ASP A 104 -21.19 -8.27 -42.72
N THR A 105 -21.32 -7.43 -43.73
CA THR A 105 -22.45 -6.53 -43.92
C THR A 105 -23.76 -7.34 -44.11
N ALA A 106 -24.64 -7.22 -43.12
CA ALA A 106 -26.00 -7.74 -43.23
C ALA A 106 -26.86 -6.85 -44.18
N PRO A 107 -27.73 -7.42 -45.05
CA PRO A 107 -28.57 -6.66 -45.92
C PRO A 107 -29.74 -6.01 -45.19
N ALA A 108 -30.20 -4.88 -45.73
CA ALA A 108 -31.27 -4.04 -45.22
C ALA A 108 -32.63 -4.78 -45.15
N PRO A 109 -33.49 -4.48 -44.16
CA PRO A 109 -34.82 -5.08 -44.10
C PRO A 109 -35.84 -4.32 -44.97
N SER A 110 -36.66 -5.08 -45.70
CA SER A 110 -37.88 -4.61 -46.37
C SER A 110 -39.09 -4.57 -45.44
N PRO A 111 -40.10 -3.77 -45.71
CA PRO A 111 -41.09 -3.35 -44.71
C PRO A 111 -42.35 -4.17 -44.61
N ALA A 112 -42.93 -4.13 -43.40
CA ALA A 112 -44.33 -4.24 -43.04
C ALA A 112 -45.15 -5.49 -43.29
N SER A 113 -45.70 -6.05 -42.22
CA SER A 113 -47.09 -6.44 -42.11
C SER A 113 -47.53 -6.49 -40.63
N ASN A 114 -48.59 -5.73 -40.36
CA ASN A 114 -49.37 -5.71 -39.14
C ASN A 114 -50.07 -7.05 -38.89
N VAL A 115 -50.06 -7.53 -37.64
CA VAL A 115 -51.14 -8.36 -37.11
C VAL A 115 -51.37 -7.96 -35.65
N ILE A 116 -52.65 -7.76 -35.39
CA ILE A 116 -53.31 -7.31 -34.18
C ILE A 116 -53.39 -8.43 -33.15
N VAL A 117 -53.31 -8.03 -31.91
CA VAL A 117 -53.44 -8.80 -30.74
C VAL A 117 -54.77 -9.03 -30.13
N GLU A 118 -55.01 -10.00 -29.43
CA GLU A 118 -56.09 -10.09 -28.43
C GLU A 118 -55.56 -10.46 -27.03
N THR A 119 -56.02 -9.66 -26.11
CA THR A 119 -55.91 -9.82 -24.65
C THR A 119 -56.91 -10.82 -24.12
N THR A 120 -56.55 -11.69 -23.23
CA THR A 120 -57.46 -12.25 -22.24
C THR A 120 -56.77 -12.55 -20.92
N THR A 121 -57.19 -11.89 -19.89
CA THR A 121 -57.27 -12.38 -18.51
C THR A 121 -58.67 -12.97 -18.35
N PRO A 122 -58.98 -13.92 -17.41
CA PRO A 122 -58.86 -13.82 -15.97
C PRO A 122 -58.82 -15.13 -15.16
N ALA A 123 -58.71 -14.93 -13.84
CA ALA A 123 -59.41 -15.63 -12.76
C ALA A 123 -58.61 -16.63 -11.89
N ALA A 124 -58.37 -16.18 -10.67
CA ALA A 124 -58.91 -16.65 -9.35
C ALA A 124 -58.42 -17.97 -8.75
N ALA A 125 -58.02 -17.83 -7.49
CA ALA A 125 -57.54 -18.76 -6.51
C ALA A 125 -58.54 -19.93 -6.22
N PRO A 126 -58.10 -20.95 -5.45
CA PRO A 126 -58.40 -20.88 -4.02
C PRO A 126 -57.35 -21.38 -3.01
N THR A 127 -57.50 -20.82 -1.85
CA THR A 127 -57.03 -21.16 -0.50
C THR A 127 -57.01 -22.63 -0.11
N CYS A 128 -55.98 -23.04 0.65
CA CYS A 128 -56.08 -23.93 1.81
C CYS A 128 -54.88 -23.86 2.72
N ALA A 129 -55.07 -23.43 3.96
CA ALA A 129 -54.18 -23.75 5.07
C ALA A 129 -54.64 -25.07 5.69
N PRO A 130 -53.82 -25.78 6.47
CA PRO A 130 -53.93 -25.66 7.94
C PRO A 130 -52.60 -25.71 8.71
N VAL A 131 -52.51 -24.88 9.74
CA VAL A 131 -52.28 -25.15 11.17
C VAL A 131 -51.44 -26.38 11.54
N PHE A 132 -50.28 -26.14 12.15
CA PHE A 132 -49.88 -26.81 13.39
C PHE A 132 -48.99 -25.87 14.24
N ALA A 133 -49.39 -25.79 15.50
CA ALA A 133 -48.76 -25.07 16.61
C ALA A 133 -47.56 -25.83 17.16
N GLY A 134 -46.62 -25.10 17.75
CA GLY A 134 -45.66 -25.73 18.64
C GLY A 134 -44.46 -24.88 19.01
N SER A 135 -44.58 -24.17 20.11
CA SER A 135 -43.54 -23.89 21.11
C SER A 135 -42.47 -22.84 20.77
N ALA A 136 -42.67 -21.64 21.23
CA ALA A 136 -41.73 -20.62 21.53
C ALA A 136 -40.70 -21.10 22.57
N ILE A 137 -39.42 -21.04 22.21
CA ILE A 137 -38.36 -20.96 23.19
C ILE A 137 -37.73 -19.57 23.03
N SER A 138 -37.98 -18.72 24.00
CA SER A 138 -37.39 -17.41 24.16
C SER A 138 -35.92 -17.56 24.51
N VAL A 139 -35.06 -17.02 23.67
CA VAL A 139 -33.65 -16.76 23.99
C VAL A 139 -33.48 -15.26 24.17
N PRO A 140 -32.95 -14.78 25.30
CA PRO A 140 -32.82 -13.36 25.57
C PRO A 140 -31.74 -12.71 24.70
N PRO A 141 -31.86 -11.43 24.39
CA PRO A 141 -30.91 -10.70 23.53
C PRO A 141 -29.66 -10.31 24.31
N GLN A 142 -28.56 -11.00 24.11
CA GLN A 142 -27.24 -10.59 24.61
C GLN A 142 -26.33 -10.12 23.48
N ALA A 143 -26.64 -8.99 22.85
CA ALA A 143 -25.74 -8.45 21.82
C ALA A 143 -25.18 -7.02 22.06
N PRO A 144 -25.50 -6.26 23.11
CA PRO A 144 -24.89 -4.93 23.30
C PRO A 144 -23.61 -4.90 24.12
N ALA A 145 -23.30 -5.90 24.92
CA ALA A 145 -22.17 -5.84 25.86
C ALA A 145 -20.79 -5.99 25.17
N ALA A 146 -20.67 -6.86 24.17
CA ALA A 146 -19.39 -7.09 23.49
C ALA A 146 -18.91 -5.87 22.67
N ALA A 147 -19.83 -5.12 22.05
CA ALA A 147 -19.48 -3.92 21.31
C ALA A 147 -19.05 -2.75 22.23
N ALA A 148 -19.62 -2.67 23.43
CA ALA A 148 -19.25 -1.68 24.43
C ALA A 148 -17.86 -1.98 25.02
N SER A 149 -17.55 -3.24 25.31
CA SER A 149 -16.24 -3.64 25.85
C SER A 149 -15.08 -3.42 24.85
N ILE A 150 -15.32 -3.64 23.54
CA ILE A 150 -14.34 -3.35 22.51
C ILE A 150 -14.07 -1.84 22.40
N ARG A 151 -15.05 -1.00 22.68
CA ARG A 151 -14.86 0.46 22.68
C ARG A 151 -14.11 0.96 23.90
N GLU A 152 -14.32 0.37 25.06
CA GLU A 152 -13.56 0.67 26.28
C GLU A 152 -12.09 0.24 26.13
N ASN A 153 -11.85 -0.97 25.65
CA ASN A 153 -10.47 -1.44 25.39
C ASN A 153 -9.75 -0.63 24.29
N ARG A 154 -10.51 -0.03 23.35
CA ARG A 154 -9.91 0.88 22.36
C ARG A 154 -9.41 2.18 22.99
N HIS A 155 -10.07 2.69 24.00
CA HIS A 155 -9.59 3.85 24.77
C HIS A 155 -8.32 3.51 25.57
N GLU A 156 -8.24 2.31 26.13
CA GLU A 156 -7.04 1.86 26.85
C GLU A 156 -5.85 1.66 25.90
N ILE A 157 -6.07 1.05 24.72
CA ILE A 157 -5.00 0.84 23.73
C ILE A 157 -4.53 2.16 23.10
N GLN A 158 -5.42 3.17 22.98
CA GLN A 158 -5.02 4.49 22.50
C GLN A 158 -4.41 5.39 23.58
N SER A 159 -4.65 5.09 24.88
CA SER A 159 -4.03 5.82 25.99
C SER A 159 -2.61 5.34 26.32
N LEU A 160 -2.16 4.24 25.72
CA LEU A 160 -0.77 3.77 25.81
C LEU A 160 0.15 4.40 24.74
N THR A 161 -0.36 5.27 23.87
CA THR A 161 0.46 6.13 23.04
C THR A 161 0.72 7.44 23.76
N PHE A 162 1.89 7.55 24.30
CA PHE A 162 2.63 8.70 24.82
C PHE A 162 1.93 10.07 24.78
N ASP A 163 1.77 10.65 25.95
CA ASP A 163 1.46 12.08 26.17
C ASP A 163 2.78 12.89 26.18
N PRO A 164 2.97 13.85 25.26
CA PRO A 164 4.21 14.63 25.19
C PRO A 164 4.15 15.93 26.00
N SER A 165 3.51 15.95 27.16
CA SER A 165 3.46 17.16 27.99
C SER A 165 3.84 16.89 29.45
N VAL A 166 5.04 16.41 29.70
CA VAL A 166 5.68 16.60 31.03
C VAL A 166 7.14 17.00 30.81
N THR A 167 7.36 18.30 30.83
CA THR A 167 8.70 18.91 30.95
C THR A 167 9.17 18.82 32.40
N ALA A 168 10.40 18.37 32.50
CA ALA A 168 11.38 18.43 33.55
C ALA A 168 11.15 19.28 34.82
N VAL A 169 11.48 18.74 35.98
CA VAL A 169 12.39 19.34 36.97
C VAL A 169 13.04 18.22 37.79
N GLY A 170 14.35 18.36 38.01
CA GLY A 170 15.25 17.37 38.50
C GLY A 170 15.23 17.10 39.98
N ALA A 171 16.04 16.11 40.31
CA ALA A 171 16.97 15.93 41.43
C ALA A 171 16.99 14.46 41.87
N GLU A 172 18.15 13.85 41.79
CA GLU A 172 18.54 12.67 42.54
C GLU A 172 18.44 12.92 44.07
N PRO A 173 18.23 11.88 44.89
CA PRO A 173 19.40 11.32 45.59
C PRO A 173 19.39 9.78 45.73
N GLN A 174 20.55 9.33 46.10
CA GLN A 174 21.06 7.99 46.30
C GLN A 174 20.46 7.19 47.51
N PRO A 175 20.90 5.93 47.70
CA PRO A 175 20.08 4.84 48.22
C PRO A 175 20.22 4.61 49.73
N GLU A 176 19.22 4.03 50.35
CA GLU A 176 19.31 3.48 51.68
C GLU A 176 18.77 2.06 51.83
N ALA A 177 19.37 1.36 52.78
CA ALA A 177 19.47 -0.06 52.97
C ALA A 177 18.19 -0.79 53.42
N ALA A 178 18.23 -2.10 53.22
CA ALA A 178 17.29 -3.07 53.77
C ALA A 178 17.27 -3.12 55.31
N PRO A 179 16.22 -3.67 55.93
CA PRO A 179 16.44 -4.62 56.98
C PRO A 179 15.63 -5.92 56.92
N GLU A 180 16.20 -6.85 57.67
CA GLU A 180 16.02 -8.26 57.80
C GLU A 180 14.65 -8.79 58.25
N LYS A 181 14.52 -10.10 58.04
CA LYS A 181 13.49 -11.01 58.53
C LYS A 181 13.41 -11.08 60.07
N PRO A 182 12.29 -11.63 60.60
CA PRO A 182 12.43 -12.81 61.43
C PRO A 182 11.47 -13.98 61.09
N GLN A 183 12.01 -15.15 61.42
CA GLN A 183 11.43 -16.50 61.41
C GLN A 183 10.41 -16.69 62.55
N THR A 184 9.50 -17.62 62.39
CA THR A 184 9.14 -18.81 63.20
C THR A 184 7.76 -19.32 62.82
N ALA A 185 7.55 -20.46 62.55
CA ALA A 185 7.48 -21.83 63.01
C ALA A 185 6.05 -22.43 62.95
N ALA A 186 5.98 -23.59 62.22
CA ALA A 186 5.19 -24.78 62.46
C ALA A 186 3.66 -24.76 62.54
N GLY A 187 3.02 -25.60 61.68
CA GLY A 187 1.66 -26.12 61.83
C GLY A 187 1.21 -26.93 60.61
N GLN A 188 1.11 -28.23 60.86
CA GLN A 188 0.78 -29.29 59.87
C GLN A 188 -0.68 -29.34 59.42
N LYS A 189 -0.88 -29.95 58.22
CA LYS A 189 -2.00 -30.70 57.64
C LYS A 189 -3.07 -29.94 56.87
N GLU A 190 -3.18 -30.20 55.56
CA GLU A 190 -3.97 -31.24 54.91
C GLU A 190 -3.87 -31.11 53.38
N ALA A 191 -3.74 -32.27 52.73
CA ALA A 191 -3.57 -32.38 51.28
C ALA A 191 -4.88 -32.15 50.50
N LYS A 192 -4.82 -31.30 49.45
CA LYS A 192 -5.75 -31.31 48.29
C LYS A 192 -4.98 -31.32 47.00
N PRO A 193 -5.49 -31.97 45.95
CA PRO A 193 -4.72 -32.37 44.82
C PRO A 193 -4.28 -31.16 43.94
N SER A 194 -3.02 -31.19 43.51
CA SER A 194 -2.41 -30.24 42.62
C SER A 194 -3.05 -30.21 41.24
N PRO A 195 -3.24 -29.05 40.62
CA PRO A 195 -3.55 -28.99 39.20
C PRO A 195 -2.28 -29.39 38.41
N VAL A 196 -2.50 -30.24 37.38
CA VAL A 196 -1.50 -30.67 36.45
C VAL A 196 -0.99 -29.43 35.67
N THR A 197 0.21 -29.02 35.95
CA THR A 197 0.97 -28.06 35.15
C THR A 197 1.30 -28.72 33.82
N PRO A 198 1.03 -28.10 32.67
CA PRO A 198 1.57 -28.61 31.40
C PRO A 198 3.09 -28.55 31.45
N SER A 199 3.72 -29.70 31.18
CA SER A 199 5.17 -29.82 31.05
C SER A 199 5.69 -28.76 30.09
N ALA A 200 6.64 -27.95 30.54
CA ALA A 200 7.39 -27.09 29.66
C ALA A 200 8.06 -27.97 28.58
N PRO A 201 8.02 -27.59 27.31
CA PRO A 201 8.77 -28.28 26.30
C PRO A 201 10.25 -28.26 26.66
N ALA A 202 10.92 -29.37 26.40
CA ALA A 202 12.35 -29.54 26.66
C ALA A 202 13.13 -28.37 26.04
N PRO A 203 14.19 -27.87 26.69
CA PRO A 203 14.96 -26.76 26.16
C PRO A 203 15.50 -27.18 24.78
N THR A 204 15.05 -26.50 23.74
CA THR A 204 15.64 -26.56 22.41
C THR A 204 17.11 -26.26 22.57
N GLN A 205 17.97 -27.11 22.03
CA GLN A 205 19.41 -26.95 22.01
C GLN A 205 19.71 -25.51 21.61
N GLY A 206 20.38 -24.77 22.52
CA GLY A 206 20.65 -23.36 22.31
C GLY A 206 21.40 -23.15 21.01
N PHE A 207 20.83 -22.34 20.14
CA PHE A 207 21.46 -21.94 18.89
C PHE A 207 22.66 -21.05 19.26
N THR A 208 23.84 -21.62 19.23
CA THR A 208 25.09 -20.86 19.45
C THR A 208 25.38 -20.13 18.12
N VAL A 209 25.26 -18.81 18.14
CA VAL A 209 25.75 -17.98 17.03
C VAL A 209 27.25 -18.13 17.00
N THR A 210 27.74 -18.92 16.07
CA THR A 210 29.16 -18.86 15.70
C THR A 210 29.41 -17.46 15.19
N PRO A 211 30.43 -16.69 15.70
CA PRO A 211 30.68 -15.37 15.16
C PRO A 211 30.88 -15.51 13.67
N ALA A 212 30.01 -14.84 12.89
CA ALA A 212 30.05 -14.88 11.47
C ALA A 212 31.46 -14.53 11.00
N ARG A 213 32.18 -15.49 10.45
CA ARG A 213 33.25 -15.17 9.51
C ARG A 213 32.63 -14.22 8.51
N SER A 214 33.24 -13.07 8.29
CA SER A 214 32.87 -11.98 7.38
C SER A 214 32.00 -12.53 6.25
N ALA A 215 30.74 -12.11 6.23
CA ALA A 215 29.69 -12.74 5.46
C ALA A 215 30.15 -12.94 4.00
N ASP A 216 30.42 -14.18 3.63
CA ASP A 216 30.47 -14.61 2.27
C ASP A 216 29.05 -14.45 1.71
N TYR A 217 28.71 -13.26 1.29
CA TYR A 217 27.54 -13.03 0.46
C TYR A 217 27.79 -13.69 -0.88
N ARG A 218 27.60 -14.98 -0.91
CA ARG A 218 27.42 -15.66 -2.17
C ARG A 218 26.15 -15.13 -2.77
N LEU A 219 26.30 -14.19 -3.72
CA LEU A 219 25.40 -14.20 -4.86
C LEU A 219 25.55 -15.64 -5.39
N ILE A 220 24.67 -16.53 -4.98
CA ILE A 220 24.60 -17.87 -5.55
C ILE A 220 24.04 -17.64 -6.93
N ALA A 221 24.92 -17.29 -7.86
CA ALA A 221 24.60 -17.35 -9.26
C ALA A 221 24.34 -18.82 -9.56
N PRO A 222 23.11 -19.22 -9.84
CA PRO A 222 22.84 -20.60 -10.24
C PRO A 222 23.54 -20.94 -11.56
N LEU A 223 24.05 -19.94 -12.25
CA LEU A 223 24.93 -20.05 -13.43
C LEU A 223 26.14 -19.17 -13.18
N THR A 224 27.32 -19.75 -13.17
CA THR A 224 28.59 -18.99 -13.26
C THR A 224 28.67 -18.38 -14.67
N LEU A 225 28.17 -17.16 -14.81
CA LEU A 225 28.35 -16.45 -16.06
C LEU A 225 29.84 -16.18 -16.30
N PRO A 226 30.34 -16.44 -17.51
CA PRO A 226 31.70 -16.04 -17.85
C PRO A 226 31.85 -14.52 -17.74
N PRO A 227 33.03 -14.01 -17.37
CA PRO A 227 33.25 -12.56 -17.19
C PRO A 227 32.79 -11.69 -18.35
N SER A 228 32.83 -12.19 -19.58
CA SER A 228 32.39 -11.49 -20.78
C SER A 228 30.89 -11.23 -20.86
N LEU A 229 30.09 -11.92 -20.06
CA LEU A 229 28.63 -11.77 -19.97
C LEU A 229 28.18 -11.00 -18.73
N LEU A 230 29.11 -10.60 -17.87
CA LEU A 230 28.83 -9.74 -16.72
C LEU A 230 28.86 -8.26 -17.12
N PRO A 231 28.03 -7.40 -16.49
CA PRO A 231 28.17 -5.97 -16.63
C PRO A 231 29.58 -5.54 -16.23
N ALA A 232 30.08 -4.46 -16.83
CA ALA A 232 31.38 -3.92 -16.46
C ALA A 232 31.45 -3.69 -14.95
N HIS A 233 32.55 -4.07 -14.34
CA HIS A 233 32.77 -3.91 -12.89
C HIS A 233 31.84 -4.69 -11.97
N PHE A 234 31.08 -5.66 -12.48
CA PHE A 234 30.22 -6.52 -11.67
C PHE A 234 31.04 -7.22 -10.58
N GLY A 235 30.56 -7.14 -9.34
CA GLY A 235 31.20 -7.80 -8.19
C GLY A 235 32.55 -7.17 -7.76
N ARG A 236 32.94 -5.99 -8.26
CA ARG A 236 34.18 -5.30 -7.89
C ARG A 236 33.87 -4.00 -7.13
N GLU A 237 34.69 -3.67 -6.13
CA GLU A 237 34.69 -2.34 -5.56
C GLU A 237 35.39 -1.39 -6.53
N LEU A 238 34.84 -0.19 -6.73
CA LEU A 238 35.45 0.81 -7.60
C LEU A 238 36.06 1.96 -6.82
N PRO A 239 37.18 2.48 -7.28
CA PRO A 239 37.65 3.79 -6.83
C PRO A 239 36.52 4.81 -7.02
N GLY A 240 36.13 5.51 -5.95
CA GLY A 240 35.04 6.48 -5.98
C GLY A 240 33.70 5.98 -5.42
N ASP A 241 33.49 4.69 -5.13
CA ASP A 241 32.27 4.20 -4.51
C ASP A 241 31.92 4.91 -3.21
N LYS A 242 32.91 5.09 -2.35
CA LYS A 242 32.74 5.85 -1.09
C LYS A 242 32.37 7.30 -1.36
N ALA A 243 32.97 7.91 -2.37
CA ALA A 243 32.65 9.28 -2.76
C ALA A 243 31.22 9.41 -3.33
N VAL A 244 30.70 8.41 -4.04
CA VAL A 244 29.30 8.36 -4.48
C VAL A 244 28.35 8.28 -3.28
N LEU A 245 28.64 7.44 -2.29
CA LEU A 245 27.83 7.34 -1.07
C LEU A 245 27.87 8.63 -0.25
N GLU A 246 29.04 9.25 -0.13
CA GLU A 246 29.19 10.55 0.51
C GLU A 246 28.42 11.65 -0.26
N ALA A 247 28.48 11.62 -1.60
CA ALA A 247 27.72 12.55 -2.43
C ALA A 247 26.20 12.39 -2.21
N ARG A 248 25.71 11.16 -2.01
CA ARG A 248 24.30 10.93 -1.68
C ARG A 248 23.91 11.57 -0.35
N GLN A 249 24.79 11.50 0.66
CA GLN A 249 24.58 12.17 1.95
C GLN A 249 24.67 13.71 1.82
N ALA A 250 25.66 14.21 1.09
CA ALA A 250 25.82 15.64 0.82
C ALA A 250 24.60 16.21 0.05
N ALA A 251 24.03 15.44 -0.89
CA ALA A 251 22.81 15.80 -1.60
C ALA A 251 21.60 15.93 -0.63
N ALA A 252 21.46 15.02 0.32
CA ALA A 252 20.41 15.09 1.33
C ALA A 252 20.54 16.33 2.24
N LYS A 253 21.79 16.81 2.47
CA LYS A 253 22.08 18.03 3.23
C LYS A 253 22.03 19.32 2.38
N GLY A 254 21.94 19.21 1.06
CA GLY A 254 22.03 20.35 0.13
C GLY A 254 23.40 21.02 0.06
N ASP A 255 24.48 20.25 0.36
CA ASP A 255 25.84 20.75 0.36
C ASP A 255 26.41 20.80 -1.06
N ALA A 256 26.14 21.93 -1.75
CA ALA A 256 26.51 22.11 -3.15
C ALA A 256 28.04 22.19 -3.37
N ASP A 257 28.81 22.66 -2.39
CA ASP A 257 30.25 22.80 -2.52
C ASP A 257 30.93 21.42 -2.41
N ARG A 258 30.53 20.62 -1.42
CA ARG A 258 31.02 19.25 -1.29
C ARG A 258 30.62 18.40 -2.51
N LEU A 259 29.40 18.53 -2.96
CA LEU A 259 28.93 17.83 -4.16
C LEU A 259 29.74 18.18 -5.41
N ARG A 260 30.13 19.44 -5.61
CA ARG A 260 30.97 19.85 -6.74
C ARG A 260 32.36 19.23 -6.65
N SER A 261 32.93 19.11 -5.45
CA SER A 261 34.21 18.44 -5.25
C SER A 261 34.12 16.96 -5.59
N LEU A 262 33.11 16.28 -5.03
CA LEU A 262 32.90 14.86 -5.26
C LEU A 262 32.54 14.54 -6.71
N ALA A 263 31.78 15.39 -7.41
CA ALA A 263 31.51 15.23 -8.84
C ALA A 263 32.78 15.24 -9.71
N ARG A 264 33.77 16.03 -9.33
CA ARG A 264 35.09 16.02 -10.02
C ARG A 264 35.86 14.73 -9.72
N GLU A 265 35.84 14.28 -8.47
CA GLU A 265 36.51 13.04 -8.04
C GLU A 265 35.95 11.82 -8.78
N VAL A 266 34.63 11.72 -8.90
CA VAL A 266 33.96 10.55 -9.50
C VAL A 266 33.59 10.74 -10.97
N LYS A 267 34.22 11.66 -11.69
CA LYS A 267 33.89 11.99 -13.10
C LYS A 267 33.86 10.75 -14.00
N ASN A 268 34.84 9.85 -13.82
CA ASN A 268 34.97 8.63 -14.63
C ASN A 268 34.28 7.40 -14.01
N HIS A 269 33.59 7.58 -12.89
CA HIS A 269 32.80 6.51 -12.25
C HIS A 269 31.49 6.28 -13.00
N PRO A 270 30.95 5.03 -13.13
CA PRO A 270 29.68 4.77 -13.81
C PRO A 270 28.51 5.61 -13.30
N LEU A 271 28.53 5.99 -12.01
CA LEU A 271 27.52 6.84 -11.37
C LEU A 271 27.91 8.32 -11.30
N GLY A 272 28.99 8.73 -11.96
CA GLY A 272 29.48 10.12 -11.93
C GLY A 272 28.44 11.13 -12.40
N GLY A 273 27.67 10.82 -13.43
CA GLY A 273 26.57 11.66 -13.92
C GLY A 273 25.49 11.92 -12.88
N TYR A 274 25.24 10.97 -11.96
CA TYR A 274 24.30 11.20 -10.84
C TYR A 274 24.84 12.21 -9.84
N VAL A 275 26.12 12.12 -9.51
CA VAL A 275 26.75 13.06 -8.59
C VAL A 275 26.80 14.47 -9.19
N GLU A 276 27.06 14.57 -10.50
CA GLU A 276 26.98 15.84 -11.25
C GLU A 276 25.56 16.43 -11.20
N LEU A 277 24.52 15.62 -11.42
CA LEU A 277 23.13 16.06 -11.33
C LEU A 277 22.77 16.51 -9.92
N TRP A 278 23.18 15.78 -8.88
CA TRP A 278 22.96 16.18 -7.49
C TRP A 278 23.65 17.50 -7.15
N ALA A 279 24.86 17.73 -7.66
CA ALA A 279 25.56 19.00 -7.50
C ALA A 279 24.82 20.14 -8.20
N LEU A 280 24.31 19.90 -9.40
CA LEU A 280 23.53 20.86 -10.16
C LEU A 280 22.22 21.20 -9.46
N ASN A 281 21.51 20.21 -8.93
CA ASN A 281 20.27 20.39 -8.16
C ASN A 281 20.53 21.21 -6.88
N ALA A 282 21.58 20.89 -6.13
CA ALA A 282 21.93 21.65 -4.92
C ALA A 282 22.32 23.12 -5.24
N GLN A 283 22.94 23.38 -6.38
CA GLN A 283 23.20 24.75 -6.83
C GLN A 283 21.90 25.46 -7.25
N ALA A 284 20.99 24.77 -7.92
CA ALA A 284 19.67 25.30 -8.27
C ALA A 284 18.86 25.66 -7.01
N ASP A 285 18.86 24.80 -5.99
CA ASP A 285 18.21 25.07 -4.70
C ASP A 285 18.79 26.31 -4.01
N ARG A 286 20.12 26.48 -4.09
CA ARG A 286 20.81 27.67 -3.55
C ARG A 286 20.36 28.95 -4.26
N ASP A 287 20.29 28.91 -5.60
CA ASP A 287 19.78 30.03 -6.40
C ASP A 287 18.33 30.37 -6.04
N LEU A 288 17.46 29.36 -5.96
CA LEU A 288 16.04 29.53 -5.62
C LEU A 288 15.83 30.07 -4.20
N LYS A 289 16.64 29.63 -3.24
CA LYS A 289 16.60 30.17 -1.86
C LYS A 289 16.99 31.64 -1.84
N LYS A 290 18.03 32.04 -2.61
CA LYS A 290 18.60 33.38 -2.62
C LYS A 290 17.75 34.38 -3.42
N THR A 291 17.33 34.00 -4.63
CA THR A 291 16.76 34.95 -5.61
C THR A 291 15.36 34.56 -6.09
N LYS A 292 14.84 33.40 -5.68
CA LYS A 292 13.60 32.79 -6.20
C LYS A 292 13.64 32.54 -7.72
N LYS A 293 14.82 32.53 -8.32
CA LYS A 293 15.05 32.27 -9.76
C LYS A 293 16.34 31.48 -9.95
N LEU A 294 16.41 30.70 -11.00
CA LEU A 294 17.65 30.08 -11.43
C LEU A 294 18.56 31.12 -12.09
N SER A 295 19.87 31.03 -11.85
CA SER A 295 20.84 31.83 -12.56
C SER A 295 21.00 31.32 -14.01
N PRO A 296 21.34 32.19 -14.98
CA PRO A 296 21.60 31.74 -16.36
C PRO A 296 22.68 30.66 -16.46
N ALA A 297 23.64 30.65 -15.52
CA ALA A 297 24.69 29.63 -15.45
C ALA A 297 24.12 28.25 -15.13
N VAL A 298 23.21 28.16 -14.15
CA VAL A 298 22.53 26.90 -13.77
C VAL A 298 21.61 26.41 -14.89
N GLU A 299 20.86 27.31 -15.53
CA GLU A 299 20.05 26.94 -16.71
C GLU A 299 20.87 26.38 -17.86
N LYS A 300 21.99 27.03 -18.17
CA LYS A 300 22.94 26.56 -19.20
C LYS A 300 23.56 25.20 -18.80
N ALA A 301 23.81 25.00 -17.51
CA ALA A 301 24.31 23.71 -16.99
C ALA A 301 23.29 22.58 -17.17
N TYR A 302 22.00 22.80 -16.83
CA TYR A 302 20.94 21.82 -17.12
C TYR A 302 20.85 21.49 -18.63
N ALA A 303 20.88 22.50 -19.48
CA ALA A 303 20.79 22.28 -20.91
C ALA A 303 21.97 21.43 -21.44
N ARG A 304 23.21 21.71 -20.98
CA ARG A 304 24.40 20.91 -21.34
C ARG A 304 24.31 19.49 -20.78
N PHE A 305 23.86 19.34 -19.53
CA PHE A 305 23.71 18.03 -18.91
C PHE A 305 22.69 17.16 -19.67
N ILE A 306 21.54 17.73 -20.03
CA ILE A 306 20.51 17.05 -20.82
C ILE A 306 21.03 16.58 -22.16
N GLU A 307 21.82 17.39 -22.82
CA GLU A 307 22.44 17.04 -24.12
C GLU A 307 23.48 15.92 -23.96
N ALA A 308 24.33 16.00 -22.93
CA ALA A 308 25.33 14.97 -22.64
C ALA A 308 24.72 13.61 -22.31
N HIS A 309 23.53 13.59 -21.68
CA HIS A 309 22.85 12.38 -21.21
C HIS A 309 21.58 12.04 -21.98
N ARG A 310 21.46 12.51 -23.24
CA ARG A 310 20.21 12.41 -24.02
C ARG A 310 19.64 11.00 -24.20
N THR A 311 20.45 9.96 -24.08
CA THR A 311 20.06 8.54 -24.19
C THR A 311 19.90 7.85 -22.85
N ASP A 312 20.33 8.48 -21.76
CA ASP A 312 20.35 7.92 -20.43
C ASP A 312 19.08 8.26 -19.64
N TYR A 313 18.78 7.48 -18.59
CA TYR A 313 17.75 7.84 -17.63
C TYR A 313 17.98 9.21 -16.96
N LEU A 314 19.23 9.63 -16.87
CA LEU A 314 19.61 10.93 -16.32
C LEU A 314 18.95 12.11 -17.05
N VAL A 315 18.62 11.98 -18.34
CA VAL A 315 17.89 13.02 -19.07
C VAL A 315 16.49 13.25 -18.50
N GLU A 316 15.81 12.18 -18.18
CA GLU A 316 14.46 12.24 -17.59
C GLU A 316 14.51 12.85 -16.18
N ARG A 317 15.50 12.45 -15.37
CA ARG A 317 15.74 13.04 -14.04
C ARG A 317 16.06 14.52 -14.12
N ALA A 318 16.99 14.92 -14.96
CA ALA A 318 17.38 16.33 -15.09
C ALA A 318 16.21 17.20 -15.59
N ARG A 319 15.40 16.71 -16.54
CA ARG A 319 14.18 17.41 -16.98
C ARG A 319 13.18 17.54 -15.86
N THR A 320 12.97 16.48 -15.09
CA THR A 320 12.04 16.46 -13.94
C THR A 320 12.47 17.49 -12.90
N ASP A 321 13.74 17.48 -12.51
CA ASP A 321 14.25 18.40 -11.50
C ASP A 321 14.23 19.85 -12.00
N TRP A 322 14.54 20.08 -13.28
CA TRP A 322 14.45 21.42 -13.87
C TRP A 322 13.00 21.93 -13.98
N ILE A 323 12.03 21.04 -14.26
CA ILE A 323 10.59 21.37 -14.23
C ILE A 323 10.15 21.74 -12.81
N ARG A 324 10.60 21.03 -11.78
CA ARG A 324 10.35 21.40 -10.39
C ARG A 324 10.89 22.78 -10.06
N ASN A 325 12.10 23.06 -10.49
CA ASN A 325 12.72 24.38 -10.30
C ASN A 325 11.96 25.48 -11.06
N ALA A 326 11.46 25.21 -12.27
CA ALA A 326 10.60 26.12 -13.01
C ALA A 326 9.26 26.37 -12.30
N ALA A 327 8.68 25.33 -11.69
CA ALA A 327 7.48 25.46 -10.89
C ALA A 327 7.74 26.27 -9.59
N GLU A 328 8.87 26.03 -8.93
CA GLU A 328 9.28 26.78 -7.74
C GLU A 328 9.49 28.27 -8.03
N SER A 329 10.15 28.59 -9.12
CA SER A 329 10.38 29.97 -9.58
C SER A 329 9.18 30.60 -10.28
N SER A 330 8.07 29.89 -10.43
CA SER A 330 6.88 30.32 -11.19
C SER A 330 7.16 30.67 -12.67
N ASP A 331 8.16 30.01 -13.28
CA ASP A 331 8.52 30.16 -14.69
C ASP A 331 7.64 29.26 -15.59
N ALA A 332 6.45 29.77 -15.93
CA ALA A 332 5.49 29.07 -16.79
C ALA A 332 6.05 28.76 -18.19
N LYS A 333 6.89 29.65 -18.76
CA LYS A 333 7.50 29.48 -20.08
C LYS A 333 8.45 28.27 -20.07
N ARG A 334 9.31 28.20 -19.08
CA ARG A 334 10.24 27.08 -18.92
C ARG A 334 9.50 25.78 -18.65
N PHE A 335 8.54 25.79 -17.74
CA PHE A 335 7.71 24.63 -17.45
C PHE A 335 7.03 24.09 -18.72
N ALA A 336 6.36 24.96 -19.49
CA ALA A 336 5.69 24.57 -20.74
C ALA A 336 6.64 24.02 -21.80
N ALA A 337 7.89 24.50 -21.85
CA ALA A 337 8.91 24.02 -22.80
C ALA A 337 9.47 22.62 -22.44
N LEU A 338 9.53 22.30 -21.15
CA LEU A 338 10.12 21.06 -20.65
C LEU A 338 9.09 19.93 -20.46
N TYR A 339 7.87 20.25 -20.01
CA TYR A 339 6.83 19.27 -19.66
C TYR A 339 6.51 18.29 -20.81
N PRO A 340 6.34 18.71 -22.09
CA PRO A 340 6.06 17.77 -23.17
C PRO A 340 7.18 16.75 -23.40
N LYS A 341 8.42 17.08 -23.00
CA LYS A 341 9.63 16.27 -23.20
C LYS A 341 9.84 15.22 -22.10
N LEU A 342 9.04 15.21 -21.04
CA LEU A 342 9.04 14.13 -20.07
C LEU A 342 8.40 12.88 -20.69
N GLU A 343 8.95 11.72 -20.39
CA GLU A 343 8.41 10.43 -20.82
C GLU A 343 7.72 9.70 -19.67
N TRP A 344 8.36 9.62 -18.49
CA TRP A 344 7.90 8.81 -17.37
C TRP A 344 7.33 9.61 -16.21
N ASN A 345 7.91 10.78 -15.93
CA ASN A 345 7.60 11.51 -14.71
C ASN A 345 6.46 12.54 -14.87
N LYS A 346 5.74 12.53 -16.01
CA LYS A 346 4.57 13.41 -16.26
C LYS A 346 3.47 13.28 -15.20
N GLY A 347 3.26 12.05 -14.73
CA GLY A 347 2.24 11.71 -13.74
C GLY A 347 2.65 11.94 -12.29
N GLU A 348 3.89 12.35 -12.01
CA GLU A 348 4.30 12.65 -10.64
C GLU A 348 3.41 13.75 -10.05
N ARG A 349 2.90 13.50 -8.86
CA ARG A 349 1.82 14.28 -8.24
C ARG A 349 2.15 15.75 -8.08
N ASP A 350 3.37 16.07 -7.70
CA ASP A 350 3.88 17.42 -7.56
C ASP A 350 3.91 18.15 -8.92
N ILE A 351 4.34 17.45 -9.97
CA ILE A 351 4.35 17.97 -11.36
C ILE A 351 2.92 18.21 -11.86
N VAL A 352 2.00 17.28 -11.60
CA VAL A 352 0.59 17.42 -11.96
C VAL A 352 -0.03 18.61 -11.24
N CYS A 353 0.24 18.79 -9.93
CA CYS A 353 -0.23 19.95 -9.18
C CYS A 353 0.36 21.26 -9.71
N ALA A 354 1.66 21.28 -10.02
CA ALA A 354 2.34 22.45 -10.61
C ALA A 354 1.73 22.80 -11.98
N ARG A 355 1.56 21.81 -12.86
CA ARG A 355 0.91 22.00 -14.17
C ARG A 355 -0.47 22.63 -14.02
N GLN A 356 -1.29 22.10 -13.11
CA GLN A 356 -2.62 22.63 -12.91
C GLN A 356 -2.61 24.03 -12.29
N THR A 357 -1.60 24.36 -11.48
CA THR A 357 -1.41 25.72 -10.96
C THR A 357 -1.11 26.70 -12.09
N PHE A 358 -0.26 26.34 -13.04
CA PHE A 358 0.01 27.15 -14.24
C PHE A 358 -1.24 27.29 -15.13
N ALA A 359 -2.03 26.23 -15.28
CA ALA A 359 -3.29 26.25 -16.04
C ALA A 359 -4.33 27.24 -15.46
N LEU A 360 -4.32 27.48 -14.15
CA LEU A 360 -5.15 28.51 -13.52
C LEU A 360 -4.69 29.94 -13.85
N GLY A 361 -3.46 30.12 -14.34
CA GLY A 361 -2.90 31.41 -14.73
C GLY A 361 -2.83 32.44 -13.60
N LYS A 362 -2.44 33.66 -13.92
CA LYS A 362 -2.36 34.77 -12.95
C LYS A 362 -3.67 35.54 -12.79
N GLY A 363 -4.52 35.57 -13.82
CA GLY A 363 -5.81 36.26 -13.86
C GLY A 363 -6.99 35.39 -13.37
N LYS A 364 -8.21 35.70 -13.87
CA LYS A 364 -9.41 34.88 -13.64
C LYS A 364 -9.30 33.59 -14.46
N PRO A 365 -9.26 32.39 -13.82
CA PRO A 365 -9.13 31.13 -14.56
C PRO A 365 -10.42 30.80 -15.34
N SER A 366 -10.30 30.01 -16.38
CA SER A 366 -11.47 29.43 -17.05
C SER A 366 -12.25 28.51 -16.09
N ALA A 367 -13.55 28.38 -16.31
CA ALA A 367 -14.40 27.49 -15.52
C ALA A 367 -13.90 26.03 -15.59
N ALA A 368 -13.44 25.57 -16.76
CA ALA A 368 -12.88 24.24 -16.97
C ALA A 368 -11.60 24.02 -16.13
N ALA A 369 -10.63 24.94 -16.20
CA ALA A 369 -9.41 24.84 -15.42
C ALA A 369 -9.68 24.83 -13.90
N LEU A 370 -10.64 25.63 -13.44
CA LEU A 370 -11.03 25.67 -12.04
C LEU A 370 -11.72 24.37 -11.60
N ALA A 371 -12.60 23.80 -12.43
CA ALA A 371 -13.24 22.53 -12.15
C ALA A 371 -12.22 21.38 -12.08
N GLN A 372 -11.25 21.36 -12.99
CA GLN A 372 -10.17 20.36 -12.99
C GLN A 372 -9.28 20.48 -11.75
N ALA A 373 -8.93 21.70 -11.33
CA ALA A 373 -8.17 21.93 -10.10
C ALA A 373 -8.93 21.41 -8.86
N LYS A 374 -10.22 21.68 -8.75
CA LYS A 374 -11.09 21.17 -7.68
C LYS A 374 -11.17 19.65 -7.69
N LYS A 375 -11.32 19.01 -8.86
CA LYS A 375 -11.32 17.55 -9.02
C LYS A 375 -9.99 16.94 -8.57
N LEU A 376 -8.87 17.54 -8.96
CA LEU A 376 -7.55 17.09 -8.56
C LEU A 376 -7.37 17.20 -7.04
N LEU A 377 -7.74 18.31 -6.42
CA LEU A 377 -7.65 18.50 -4.97
C LEU A 377 -8.59 17.58 -4.18
N LEU A 378 -9.75 17.23 -4.74
CA LEU A 378 -10.64 16.22 -4.16
C LEU A 378 -9.95 14.86 -4.10
N ASN A 379 -9.26 14.46 -5.15
CA ASN A 379 -8.68 13.11 -5.30
C ASN A 379 -7.23 13.01 -4.81
N THR A 380 -6.53 14.14 -4.59
CA THR A 380 -5.14 14.13 -4.08
C THR A 380 -5.06 13.52 -2.68
N THR A 381 -4.18 12.53 -2.49
CA THR A 381 -3.94 11.88 -1.19
C THR A 381 -2.93 12.63 -0.33
N ALA A 382 -2.09 13.47 -0.94
CA ALA A 382 -1.02 14.21 -0.27
C ALA A 382 -1.17 15.75 -0.45
N PRO A 383 -2.19 16.38 0.18
CA PRO A 383 -2.40 17.83 0.07
C PRO A 383 -1.27 18.67 0.69
N GLN A 384 -0.41 18.06 1.50
CA GLN A 384 0.76 18.69 2.11
C GLN A 384 1.94 18.90 1.14
N ILE A 385 1.94 18.26 -0.04
CA ILE A 385 2.98 18.50 -1.06
C ILE A 385 2.91 19.98 -1.49
N ASP A 386 4.03 20.69 -1.45
CA ASP A 386 4.08 22.14 -1.67
C ASP A 386 3.37 22.62 -2.93
N PHE A 387 3.57 21.95 -4.05
CA PHE A 387 2.88 22.32 -5.30
C PHE A 387 1.37 22.07 -5.24
N CYS A 388 0.91 21.04 -4.53
CA CYS A 388 -0.52 20.79 -4.34
C CYS A 388 -1.13 21.78 -3.35
N ARG A 389 -0.38 22.24 -2.35
CA ARG A 389 -0.77 23.33 -1.45
C ARG A 389 -0.92 24.65 -2.21
N ARG A 390 0.05 25.02 -3.07
CA ARG A 390 -0.03 26.19 -3.95
C ARG A 390 -1.22 26.12 -4.90
N LEU A 391 -1.52 24.93 -5.43
CA LEU A 391 -2.73 24.70 -6.24
C LEU A 391 -4.00 24.98 -5.44
N ALA A 392 -4.07 24.49 -4.19
CA ALA A 392 -5.22 24.77 -3.31
C ALA A 392 -5.37 26.26 -3.03
N GLU A 393 -4.30 26.94 -2.65
CA GLU A 393 -4.25 28.38 -2.40
C GLU A 393 -4.74 29.19 -3.63
N ARG A 394 -4.24 28.83 -4.82
CA ARG A 394 -4.61 29.48 -6.07
C ARG A 394 -6.08 29.22 -6.44
N THR A 395 -6.56 27.99 -6.23
CA THR A 395 -7.97 27.60 -6.45
C THR A 395 -8.89 28.38 -5.53
N LEU A 396 -8.54 28.48 -4.25
CA LEU A 396 -9.31 29.22 -3.24
C LEU A 396 -9.26 30.73 -3.46
N ALA A 397 -8.16 31.26 -3.97
CA ALA A 397 -8.08 32.67 -4.36
C ALA A 397 -9.02 32.97 -5.53
N ALA A 398 -9.18 32.04 -6.48
CA ALA A 398 -10.07 32.18 -7.62
C ALA A 398 -11.55 31.96 -7.26
N ASP A 399 -11.83 31.09 -6.28
CA ASP A 399 -13.20 30.79 -5.81
C ASP A 399 -13.25 30.67 -4.28
N ARG A 400 -13.43 31.80 -3.61
CA ARG A 400 -13.59 31.84 -2.15
C ARG A 400 -14.84 31.10 -1.66
N GLY A 401 -15.87 30.97 -2.51
CA GLY A 401 -17.08 30.21 -2.18
C GLY A 401 -16.82 28.71 -1.98
N TRP A 402 -15.73 28.18 -2.53
CA TRP A 402 -15.34 26.79 -2.40
C TRP A 402 -14.60 26.46 -1.09
N THR A 403 -14.23 27.46 -0.28
CA THR A 403 -13.44 27.26 0.97
C THR A 403 -14.09 26.27 1.92
N TRP A 404 -15.39 26.38 2.13
CA TRP A 404 -16.14 25.46 2.99
C TRP A 404 -16.05 24.00 2.50
N GLN A 405 -16.24 23.78 1.22
CA GLN A 405 -16.17 22.45 0.62
C GLN A 405 -14.76 21.87 0.75
N TYR A 406 -13.72 22.69 0.50
CA TYR A 406 -12.34 22.25 0.64
C TYR A 406 -11.99 21.89 2.09
N MET A 407 -12.47 22.64 3.06
CA MET A 407 -12.33 22.31 4.49
C MET A 407 -12.97 20.94 4.80
N LEU A 408 -14.18 20.65 4.29
CA LEU A 408 -14.81 19.35 4.45
C LEU A 408 -14.01 18.22 3.76
N ILE A 409 -13.36 18.49 2.62
CA ILE A 409 -12.46 17.57 1.96
C ILE A 409 -11.25 17.25 2.86
N LEU A 410 -10.64 18.26 3.47
CA LEU A 410 -9.53 18.07 4.40
C LEU A 410 -9.93 17.24 5.62
N LEU A 411 -11.11 17.49 6.19
CA LEU A 411 -11.64 16.69 7.31
C LEU A 411 -11.83 15.23 6.92
N GLN A 412 -12.41 14.95 5.75
CA GLN A 412 -12.55 13.59 5.24
C GLN A 412 -11.20 12.89 4.99
N LYS A 413 -10.18 13.66 4.61
CA LYS A 413 -8.79 13.17 4.43
C LYS A 413 -8.01 13.11 5.74
N LYS A 414 -8.65 13.43 6.87
CA LYS A 414 -8.01 13.42 8.19
C LYS A 414 -6.86 14.43 8.32
N ARG A 415 -6.86 15.49 7.49
CA ARG A 415 -5.88 16.58 7.50
C ARG A 415 -6.37 17.73 8.38
N TYR A 416 -6.45 17.45 9.68
CA TYR A 416 -7.09 18.35 10.67
C TYR A 416 -6.30 19.64 10.87
N THR A 417 -4.97 19.58 10.91
CA THR A 417 -4.09 20.74 11.01
C THR A 417 -4.30 21.68 9.82
N LEU A 418 -4.27 21.15 8.60
CA LEU A 418 -4.50 21.95 7.39
C LEU A 418 -5.92 22.55 7.36
N ALA A 419 -6.93 21.82 7.86
CA ALA A 419 -8.28 22.35 7.98
C ALA A 419 -8.36 23.50 8.98
N ALA A 420 -7.66 23.40 10.11
CA ALA A 420 -7.59 24.46 11.13
C ALA A 420 -6.84 25.69 10.61
N GLU A 421 -5.71 25.52 9.93
CA GLU A 421 -4.96 26.59 9.26
C GLU A 421 -5.84 27.31 8.22
N LEU A 422 -6.49 26.55 7.35
CA LEU A 422 -7.42 27.10 6.36
C LEU A 422 -8.49 27.98 7.00
N VAL A 423 -9.10 27.54 8.09
CA VAL A 423 -10.13 28.32 8.82
C VAL A 423 -9.51 29.53 9.48
N LYS A 424 -8.32 29.43 10.08
CA LYS A 424 -7.59 30.54 10.68
C LYS A 424 -7.38 31.68 9.66
N ASP A 425 -6.95 31.34 8.46
CA ASP A 425 -6.57 32.28 7.40
C ASP A 425 -7.79 32.80 6.58
N THR A 426 -8.96 32.14 6.72
CA THR A 426 -10.16 32.52 5.98
C THR A 426 -10.93 33.63 6.74
N PRO A 427 -11.24 34.81 6.10
CA PRO A 427 -12.13 35.78 6.66
C PRO A 427 -13.52 35.19 6.96
N ALA A 428 -14.11 35.57 8.09
CA ALA A 428 -15.40 35.04 8.58
C ALA A 428 -16.53 35.08 7.54
N ARG A 429 -16.55 36.12 6.69
CA ARG A 429 -17.57 36.30 5.63
C ARG A 429 -17.59 35.18 4.57
N TYR A 430 -16.52 34.41 4.43
CA TYR A 430 -16.44 33.26 3.50
C TYR A 430 -16.75 31.93 4.16
N LEU A 431 -17.04 31.91 5.46
CA LEU A 431 -17.43 30.71 6.20
C LEU A 431 -18.95 30.74 6.44
N PRO A 432 -19.67 29.66 6.14
CA PRO A 432 -21.12 29.57 6.29
C PRO A 432 -21.57 29.27 7.72
N VAL A 433 -20.65 29.38 8.69
CA VAL A 433 -20.85 29.12 10.12
C VAL A 433 -20.03 30.10 10.94
N ASN A 434 -20.33 30.21 12.24
CA ASN A 434 -19.54 31.05 13.14
C ASN A 434 -18.08 30.55 13.20
N LYS A 435 -17.13 31.42 12.82
CA LYS A 435 -15.69 31.09 12.75
C LYS A 435 -15.14 30.68 14.12
N ARG A 436 -15.51 31.37 15.21
CA ARG A 436 -15.04 31.08 16.57
C ARG A 436 -15.46 29.65 17.00
N GLU A 437 -16.74 29.33 16.76
CA GLU A 437 -17.27 28.00 17.10
C GLU A 437 -16.67 26.88 16.24
N LEU A 438 -16.48 27.15 14.95
CA LEU A 438 -15.80 26.20 14.06
C LEU A 438 -14.35 25.96 14.51
N THR A 439 -13.63 27.00 14.91
CA THR A 439 -12.26 26.85 15.45
C THR A 439 -12.25 25.97 16.71
N GLN A 440 -13.23 26.10 17.59
CA GLN A 440 -13.37 25.25 18.79
C GLN A 440 -13.62 23.78 18.40
N VAL A 441 -14.47 23.54 17.41
CA VAL A 441 -14.75 22.20 16.86
C VAL A 441 -13.47 21.55 16.32
N LEU A 442 -12.68 22.32 15.55
CA LEU A 442 -11.46 21.78 14.95
C LEU A 442 -10.36 21.51 15.98
N ALA A 443 -10.20 22.39 16.96
CA ALA A 443 -9.18 22.26 18.01
C ALA A 443 -9.50 21.12 19.00
N ASN A 444 -10.70 21.09 19.57
CA ASN A 444 -11.09 20.05 20.53
C ASN A 444 -12.57 19.68 20.39
N PRO A 445 -12.89 18.77 19.45
CA PRO A 445 -14.27 18.37 19.17
C PRO A 445 -14.96 17.69 20.35
N SER A 446 -14.23 16.96 21.19
CA SER A 446 -14.79 16.28 22.37
C SER A 446 -15.27 17.28 23.42
N ARG A 447 -14.43 18.28 23.75
CA ARG A 447 -14.80 19.35 24.67
C ARG A 447 -15.95 20.20 24.13
N TRP A 448 -15.91 20.52 22.82
CA TRP A 448 -17.01 21.24 22.18
C TRP A 448 -18.33 20.46 22.31
N LEU A 449 -18.31 19.13 22.06
CA LEU A 449 -19.49 18.30 22.20
C LEU A 449 -20.00 18.25 23.64
N GLN A 450 -19.13 18.11 24.63
CA GLN A 450 -19.52 18.11 26.05
C GLN A 450 -20.28 19.39 26.39
N ASN A 451 -19.75 20.55 26.00
CA ASN A 451 -20.35 21.87 26.28
C ASN A 451 -21.65 22.12 25.52
N ASN A 452 -21.91 21.39 24.43
CA ASN A 452 -23.08 21.62 23.57
C ASN A 452 -24.07 20.43 23.53
N ARG A 453 -23.85 19.39 24.34
CA ARG A 453 -24.58 18.13 24.29
C ARG A 453 -26.10 18.29 24.27
N GLN A 454 -26.65 19.21 25.10
CA GLN A 454 -28.08 19.46 25.19
C GLN A 454 -28.62 20.36 24.09
N SER A 455 -27.76 21.12 23.41
CA SER A 455 -28.15 22.13 22.44
C SER A 455 -27.81 21.77 20.98
N LEU A 456 -27.42 20.54 20.70
CA LEU A 456 -27.00 20.10 19.35
C LEU A 456 -28.07 20.41 18.29
N LYS A 457 -29.34 20.15 18.57
CA LYS A 457 -30.45 20.44 17.63
C LYS A 457 -30.59 21.93 17.32
N LYS A 458 -30.08 22.84 18.16
CA LYS A 458 -30.06 24.27 17.93
C LYS A 458 -28.87 24.76 17.10
N LYS A 459 -27.86 23.93 16.91
CA LYS A 459 -26.64 24.27 16.15
C LYS A 459 -26.88 24.16 14.64
N SER A 460 -26.10 24.93 13.87
CA SER A 460 -26.12 24.92 12.42
C SER A 460 -25.81 23.48 11.91
N PRO A 461 -26.61 22.92 10.98
CA PRO A 461 -26.31 21.62 10.40
C PRO A 461 -24.91 21.53 9.77
N ARG A 462 -24.45 22.63 9.16
CA ARG A 462 -23.09 22.69 8.59
C ARG A 462 -22.02 22.51 9.65
N LEU A 463 -22.16 23.17 10.80
CA LEU A 463 -21.23 23.01 11.93
C LEU A 463 -21.26 21.59 12.49
N LEU A 464 -22.45 20.99 12.59
CA LEU A 464 -22.60 19.60 13.05
C LEU A 464 -21.90 18.59 12.11
N ILE A 465 -21.97 18.82 10.78
CA ILE A 465 -21.26 18.00 9.80
C ILE A 465 -19.74 18.09 10.03
N ALA A 466 -19.20 19.30 10.18
CA ALA A 466 -17.77 19.49 10.45
C ALA A 466 -17.36 18.82 11.77
N ALA A 467 -18.17 18.97 12.83
CA ALA A 467 -17.92 18.35 14.12
C ALA A 467 -17.96 16.82 14.06
N SER A 468 -18.93 16.25 13.36
CA SER A 468 -19.02 14.78 13.15
C SER A 468 -17.82 14.25 12.40
N LEU A 469 -17.43 14.88 11.28
CA LEU A 469 -16.26 14.49 10.49
C LEU A 469 -14.94 14.66 11.26
N ARG A 470 -14.87 15.62 12.17
CA ARG A 470 -13.67 15.86 12.97
C ARG A 470 -13.49 14.86 14.11
N ILE A 471 -14.59 14.41 14.75
CA ILE A 471 -14.53 13.53 15.92
C ILE A 471 -14.57 12.04 15.56
N VAL A 472 -15.00 11.68 14.35
CA VAL A 472 -15.33 10.31 13.95
C VAL A 472 -14.21 9.30 14.20
N GLN A 473 -12.96 9.68 14.01
CA GLN A 473 -11.83 8.79 14.28
C GLN A 473 -11.63 8.47 15.75
N LYS A 474 -11.90 9.45 16.61
CA LYS A 474 -11.68 9.33 18.05
C LYS A 474 -12.88 8.66 18.73
N ASP A 475 -14.10 9.01 18.29
CA ASP A 475 -15.36 8.54 18.88
C ASP A 475 -16.44 8.48 17.80
N LEU A 476 -16.62 7.30 17.21
CA LEU A 476 -17.66 7.04 16.21
C LEU A 476 -19.06 7.24 16.81
N GLY A 477 -19.28 6.83 18.05
CA GLY A 477 -20.58 7.00 18.73
C GLY A 477 -20.93 8.48 18.92
N ALA A 478 -19.95 9.31 19.29
CA ALA A 478 -20.13 10.75 19.36
C ALA A 478 -20.43 11.36 17.99
N ALA A 479 -19.72 10.94 16.94
CA ALA A 479 -19.95 11.40 15.57
C ALA A 479 -21.37 11.05 15.10
N VAL A 480 -21.84 9.86 15.38
CA VAL A 480 -23.21 9.39 15.10
C VAL A 480 -24.26 10.22 15.86
N ARG A 481 -24.04 10.49 17.15
CA ARG A 481 -24.96 11.37 17.92
C ARG A 481 -25.05 12.76 17.31
N ILE A 482 -23.92 13.34 16.89
CA ILE A 482 -23.89 14.65 16.23
C ILE A 482 -24.61 14.57 14.88
N ALA A 483 -24.39 13.49 14.10
CA ALA A 483 -25.03 13.29 12.80
C ALA A 483 -26.56 13.25 12.92
N HIS A 484 -27.11 12.53 13.90
CA HIS A 484 -28.57 12.49 14.13
C HIS A 484 -29.16 13.87 14.43
N ALA A 485 -28.40 14.81 15.00
CA ALA A 485 -28.90 16.17 15.20
C ALA A 485 -29.07 16.94 13.87
N THR A 486 -28.61 16.39 12.74
CA THR A 486 -28.84 16.95 11.39
C THR A 486 -30.05 16.36 10.67
N ASP A 487 -30.70 15.32 11.21
CA ASP A 487 -31.78 14.61 10.54
C ASP A 487 -32.91 15.57 10.16
N GLY A 488 -33.42 15.43 8.92
CA GLY A 488 -34.45 16.31 8.35
C GLY A 488 -33.96 17.74 7.97
N ARG A 489 -32.70 18.09 8.26
CA ARG A 489 -32.18 19.48 8.13
C ARG A 489 -31.12 19.62 7.04
N ILE A 490 -30.78 18.54 6.34
CA ILE A 490 -29.76 18.47 5.28
C ILE A 490 -30.32 17.81 4.03
N ASN A 491 -29.83 18.22 2.86
CA ASN A 491 -30.24 17.62 1.59
C ASN A 491 -29.61 16.22 1.38
N ALA A 492 -30.09 15.50 0.37
CA ALA A 492 -29.69 14.13 0.08
C ALA A 492 -28.16 13.98 -0.17
N ALA A 493 -27.54 14.90 -0.90
CA ALA A 493 -26.09 14.86 -1.17
C ALA A 493 -25.26 15.02 0.10
N THR A 494 -25.64 15.93 0.97
CA THR A 494 -24.98 16.16 2.26
C THR A 494 -25.21 14.98 3.22
N ARG A 495 -26.39 14.36 3.18
CA ARG A 495 -26.71 13.16 3.93
C ARG A 495 -25.83 12.01 3.47
N ALA A 496 -25.68 11.83 2.16
CA ALA A 496 -24.81 10.81 1.57
C ALA A 496 -23.34 11.01 2.01
N LEU A 497 -22.84 12.24 2.01
CA LEU A 497 -21.51 12.57 2.52
C LEU A 497 -21.36 12.15 4.00
N LEU A 498 -22.25 12.65 4.87
CA LEU A 498 -22.13 12.47 6.31
C LEU A 498 -22.28 11.00 6.70
N TRP A 499 -23.41 10.40 6.38
CA TRP A 499 -23.72 9.03 6.73
C TRP A 499 -22.92 8.00 5.93
N GLY A 500 -22.56 8.31 4.68
CA GLY A 500 -21.64 7.49 3.88
C GLY A 500 -20.23 7.45 4.51
N ARG A 501 -19.76 8.58 5.03
CA ARG A 501 -18.47 8.62 5.74
C ARG A 501 -18.52 7.88 7.07
N LEU A 502 -19.60 8.03 7.85
CA LEU A 502 -19.78 7.28 9.10
C LEU A 502 -19.87 5.78 8.83
N GLY A 503 -20.59 5.37 7.77
CA GLY A 503 -20.62 3.98 7.33
C GLY A 503 -19.24 3.44 6.95
N TYR A 504 -18.45 4.26 6.24
CA TYR A 504 -17.08 3.91 5.89
C TYR A 504 -16.19 3.70 7.13
N GLU A 505 -16.18 4.63 8.07
CA GLU A 505 -15.37 4.51 9.30
C GLU A 505 -15.83 3.31 10.14
N ALA A 506 -17.15 3.12 10.29
CA ALA A 506 -17.72 1.95 10.94
C ALA A 506 -17.30 0.63 10.28
N SER A 507 -17.26 0.58 8.93
CA SER A 507 -16.81 -0.60 8.20
C SER A 507 -15.34 -0.91 8.43
N VAL A 508 -14.49 0.13 8.44
CA VAL A 508 -13.06 0.02 8.73
C VAL A 508 -12.83 -0.40 10.18
N ASP A 509 -13.65 0.09 11.08
CA ASP A 509 -13.67 -0.32 12.49
C ASP A 509 -14.36 -1.68 12.71
N GLN A 510 -14.89 -2.28 11.65
CA GLN A 510 -15.64 -3.54 11.69
C GLN A 510 -16.85 -3.51 12.64
N ASP A 511 -17.45 -2.33 12.83
CA ASP A 511 -18.65 -2.12 13.64
C ASP A 511 -19.86 -2.72 12.90
N ALA A 512 -20.63 -3.55 13.59
CA ALA A 512 -21.84 -4.20 13.06
C ALA A 512 -22.90 -3.19 12.58
N ALA A 513 -22.89 -1.97 13.10
CA ALA A 513 -23.82 -0.90 12.67
C ALA A 513 -23.48 -0.27 11.31
N ALA A 514 -22.35 -0.64 10.68
CA ALA A 514 -21.91 -0.03 9.42
C ALA A 514 -23.00 0.00 8.34
N LEU A 515 -23.67 -1.13 8.10
CA LEU A 515 -24.76 -1.20 7.10
C LEU A 515 -25.94 -0.29 7.42
N ARG A 516 -26.26 -0.10 8.70
CA ARG A 516 -27.29 0.84 9.15
C ARG A 516 -26.93 2.27 8.77
N TYR A 517 -25.67 2.67 8.95
CA TYR A 517 -25.22 4.03 8.57
C TYR A 517 -25.25 4.24 7.07
N TYR A 518 -24.87 3.25 6.28
CA TYR A 518 -25.02 3.31 4.82
C TYR A 518 -26.49 3.42 4.38
N LYS A 519 -27.41 2.75 5.07
CA LYS A 519 -28.84 2.89 4.81
C LYS A 519 -29.32 4.33 5.08
N LEU A 520 -28.82 4.97 6.16
CA LEU A 520 -29.10 6.38 6.47
C LEU A 520 -28.54 7.34 5.44
N ALA A 521 -27.43 6.99 4.76
CA ALA A 521 -26.88 7.81 3.67
C ALA A 521 -27.86 7.96 2.47
N GLY A 522 -28.75 6.99 2.26
CA GLY A 522 -29.78 7.02 1.26
C GLY A 522 -29.29 6.75 -0.16
N SER A 523 -30.18 6.86 -1.14
CA SER A 523 -29.92 6.53 -2.55
C SER A 523 -28.88 7.45 -3.20
N ALA A 524 -28.73 8.68 -2.73
CA ALA A 524 -27.71 9.61 -3.26
C ALA A 524 -26.26 9.11 -3.07
N LEU A 525 -26.04 8.11 -2.20
CA LEU A 525 -24.72 7.50 -2.03
C LEU A 525 -24.24 6.77 -3.29
N LYS A 526 -25.13 6.28 -4.14
CA LYS A 526 -24.77 5.64 -5.42
C LYS A 526 -23.93 6.54 -6.32
N SER A 527 -24.16 7.85 -6.24
CA SER A 527 -23.40 8.86 -6.98
C SER A 527 -22.10 9.30 -6.30
N ALA A 528 -21.67 8.63 -5.21
CA ALA A 528 -20.45 8.99 -4.49
C ALA A 528 -19.19 9.03 -5.38
N PRO A 529 -18.98 8.12 -6.35
CA PRO A 529 -17.80 8.16 -7.21
C PRO A 529 -17.69 9.42 -8.08
N SER A 530 -18.82 9.97 -8.51
CA SER A 530 -18.88 11.23 -9.31
C SER A 530 -19.10 12.47 -8.45
N SER A 531 -19.26 12.31 -7.14
CA SER A 531 -19.50 13.42 -6.20
C SER A 531 -18.32 14.36 -6.10
N THR A 532 -18.59 15.65 -6.09
CA THR A 532 -17.58 16.69 -5.75
C THR A 532 -17.46 16.94 -4.25
N LEU A 533 -18.25 16.24 -3.43
CA LEU A 533 -18.29 16.38 -1.97
C LEU A 533 -17.66 15.20 -1.24
N ILE A 534 -17.76 13.99 -1.79
CA ILE A 534 -17.34 12.75 -1.12
C ILE A 534 -15.94 12.37 -1.59
N VAL A 535 -14.98 12.40 -0.66
CA VAL A 535 -13.61 11.98 -0.90
C VAL A 535 -13.56 10.46 -1.06
N ASN A 536 -12.90 9.99 -2.12
CA ASN A 536 -12.77 8.57 -2.41
C ASN A 536 -14.12 7.83 -2.40
N GLY A 537 -15.11 8.38 -3.09
CA GLY A 537 -16.47 7.84 -3.12
C GLY A 537 -16.52 6.37 -3.56
N SER A 538 -15.67 5.96 -4.50
CA SER A 538 -15.51 4.54 -4.87
C SER A 538 -15.06 3.67 -3.69
N ALA A 539 -14.16 4.15 -2.84
CA ALA A 539 -13.74 3.42 -1.64
C ALA A 539 -14.87 3.32 -0.61
N VAL A 540 -15.71 4.35 -0.50
CA VAL A 540 -16.89 4.33 0.40
C VAL A 540 -17.85 3.20 -0.02
N LEU A 541 -18.16 3.06 -1.30
CA LEU A 541 -19.00 1.97 -1.82
C LEU A 541 -18.31 0.61 -1.70
N ASN A 542 -17.02 0.54 -1.97
CA ASN A 542 -16.22 -0.67 -1.83
C ASN A 542 -16.25 -1.21 -0.39
N TRP A 543 -16.17 -0.33 0.61
CA TRP A 543 -16.28 -0.71 2.02
C TRP A 543 -17.70 -1.07 2.44
N ARG A 544 -18.73 -0.49 1.80
CA ARG A 544 -20.11 -0.94 1.98
C ARG A 544 -20.28 -2.39 1.55
N ALA A 545 -19.69 -2.78 0.41
CA ALA A 545 -19.74 -4.17 -0.03
C ALA A 545 -18.99 -5.11 0.92
N ARG A 546 -17.83 -4.69 1.49
CA ARG A 546 -17.12 -5.47 2.53
C ARG A 546 -17.90 -5.58 3.83
N ALA A 547 -18.56 -4.51 4.24
CA ALA A 547 -19.45 -4.57 5.41
C ALA A 547 -20.60 -5.55 5.20
N ALA A 548 -21.19 -5.56 3.99
CA ALA A 548 -22.23 -6.52 3.64
C ALA A 548 -21.71 -7.97 3.65
N LEU A 549 -20.52 -8.23 3.12
CA LEU A 549 -19.86 -9.55 3.21
C LEU A 549 -19.67 -10.02 4.64
N ARG A 550 -19.31 -9.10 5.55
CA ARG A 550 -19.02 -9.45 6.93
C ARG A 550 -20.26 -9.74 7.78
N THR A 551 -21.30 -8.94 7.61
CA THR A 551 -22.48 -8.94 8.51
C THR A 551 -23.83 -8.99 7.81
N GLY A 552 -23.86 -8.90 6.48
CA GLY A 552 -25.09 -8.86 5.70
C GLY A 552 -25.57 -10.25 5.22
N THR A 553 -26.69 -10.21 4.49
CA THR A 553 -27.21 -11.36 3.76
C THR A 553 -26.69 -11.42 2.32
N PRO A 554 -26.79 -12.55 1.62
CA PRO A 554 -26.41 -12.64 0.20
C PRO A 554 -27.04 -11.56 -0.68
N GLU A 555 -28.32 -11.22 -0.47
CA GLU A 555 -29.03 -10.17 -1.18
C GLU A 555 -28.40 -8.79 -0.95
N GLN A 556 -28.04 -8.50 0.29
CA GLN A 556 -27.40 -7.23 0.66
C GLN A 556 -26.00 -7.10 0.04
N VAL A 557 -25.24 -8.20 -0.05
CA VAL A 557 -23.95 -8.26 -0.73
C VAL A 557 -24.12 -8.01 -2.22
N LEU A 558 -25.05 -8.73 -2.88
CA LEU A 558 -25.33 -8.56 -4.31
C LEU A 558 -25.78 -7.14 -4.65
N ALA A 559 -26.65 -6.56 -3.83
CA ALA A 559 -27.11 -5.18 -3.97
C ALA A 559 -25.96 -4.18 -3.82
N ALA A 560 -25.07 -4.40 -2.82
CA ALA A 560 -23.91 -3.53 -2.62
C ALA A 560 -22.90 -3.63 -3.78
N ILE A 561 -22.64 -4.84 -4.31
CA ILE A 561 -21.80 -5.05 -5.49
C ILE A 561 -22.41 -4.39 -6.73
N ALA A 562 -23.73 -4.46 -6.93
CA ALA A 562 -24.40 -3.85 -8.07
C ALA A 562 -24.25 -2.31 -8.10
N GLU A 563 -24.10 -1.68 -6.94
CA GLU A 563 -23.92 -0.22 -6.81
C GLU A 563 -22.46 0.22 -6.97
N LEU A 564 -21.50 -0.70 -7.08
CA LEU A 564 -20.09 -0.35 -7.33
C LEU A 564 -19.93 0.27 -8.73
N PRO A 565 -18.98 1.20 -8.91
CA PRO A 565 -18.52 1.61 -10.24
C PRO A 565 -18.15 0.40 -11.11
N ALA A 566 -18.31 0.53 -12.43
CA ALA A 566 -18.07 -0.56 -13.38
C ALA A 566 -16.67 -1.17 -13.23
N GLU A 567 -15.65 -0.33 -13.04
CA GLU A 567 -14.25 -0.75 -12.87
C GLU A 567 -14.08 -1.64 -11.63
N LEU A 568 -14.64 -1.24 -10.49
CA LEU A 568 -14.59 -2.04 -9.28
C LEU A 568 -15.44 -3.32 -9.39
N ARG A 569 -16.65 -3.19 -9.96
CA ARG A 569 -17.57 -4.32 -10.13
C ARG A 569 -16.99 -5.40 -11.06
N SER A 570 -16.15 -5.02 -12.01
CA SER A 570 -15.46 -5.92 -12.94
C SER A 570 -14.19 -6.55 -12.34
N ALA A 571 -13.73 -6.11 -11.18
CA ALA A 571 -12.57 -6.69 -10.51
C ALA A 571 -12.85 -8.13 -10.05
N ASP A 572 -11.83 -8.96 -10.06
CA ASP A 572 -11.94 -10.42 -9.82
C ASP A 572 -12.47 -10.74 -8.44
N ASN A 573 -12.14 -9.94 -7.41
CA ASN A 573 -12.70 -10.10 -6.07
C ASN A 573 -14.22 -9.95 -6.09
N TRP A 574 -14.76 -8.91 -6.72
CA TRP A 574 -16.22 -8.71 -6.72
C TRP A 574 -16.96 -9.64 -7.66
N LYS A 575 -16.32 -10.13 -8.72
CA LYS A 575 -16.86 -11.23 -9.54
C LYS A 575 -16.95 -12.51 -8.71
N TYR A 576 -15.89 -12.87 -7.98
CA TYR A 576 -15.85 -14.05 -7.11
C TYR A 576 -16.94 -13.97 -6.04
N TRP A 577 -17.01 -12.88 -5.28
CA TRP A 577 -18.01 -12.74 -4.23
C TRP A 577 -19.43 -12.70 -4.78
N LYS A 578 -19.66 -12.08 -5.93
CA LYS A 578 -20.96 -12.16 -6.62
C LYS A 578 -21.34 -13.60 -6.96
N ALA A 579 -20.44 -14.34 -7.55
CA ALA A 579 -20.68 -15.74 -7.90
C ALA A 579 -20.97 -16.59 -6.66
N ARG A 580 -20.21 -16.38 -5.59
CA ARG A 580 -20.43 -17.08 -4.33
C ARG A 580 -21.82 -16.80 -3.72
N MET A 581 -22.22 -15.54 -3.68
CA MET A 581 -23.56 -15.17 -3.18
C MET A 581 -24.68 -15.72 -4.07
N LEU A 582 -24.50 -15.77 -5.38
CA LEU A 582 -25.44 -16.41 -6.29
C LEU A 582 -25.56 -17.92 -6.05
N ALA A 583 -24.46 -18.60 -5.77
CA ALA A 583 -24.46 -20.01 -5.39
C ALA A 583 -25.20 -20.25 -4.08
N GLU A 584 -25.01 -19.39 -3.08
CA GLU A 584 -25.72 -19.45 -1.79
C GLU A 584 -27.24 -19.24 -1.94
N GLN A 585 -27.67 -18.52 -3.00
CA GLN A 585 -29.10 -18.35 -3.37
C GLN A 585 -29.64 -19.44 -4.30
N GLY A 586 -28.88 -20.48 -4.59
CA GLY A 586 -29.30 -21.58 -5.47
C GLY A 586 -29.03 -21.33 -6.97
N HIS A 587 -28.52 -20.18 -7.37
CA HIS A 587 -28.19 -19.84 -8.77
C HIS A 587 -26.84 -20.44 -9.22
N LYS A 588 -26.63 -21.75 -8.98
CA LYS A 588 -25.36 -22.44 -9.17
C LYS A 588 -24.81 -22.32 -10.60
N ALA A 589 -25.65 -22.51 -11.63
CA ALA A 589 -25.20 -22.45 -13.01
C ALA A 589 -24.63 -21.05 -13.38
N GLN A 590 -25.25 -19.99 -12.86
CA GLN A 590 -24.76 -18.63 -13.08
C GLN A 590 -23.47 -18.37 -12.31
N ALA A 591 -23.38 -18.88 -11.09
CA ALA A 591 -22.18 -18.80 -10.27
C ALA A 591 -20.99 -19.51 -10.93
N ASP A 592 -21.18 -20.76 -11.37
CA ASP A 592 -20.16 -21.58 -12.02
C ASP A 592 -19.65 -20.94 -13.32
N LYS A 593 -20.54 -20.28 -14.10
CA LYS A 593 -20.16 -19.52 -15.30
C LYS A 593 -19.22 -18.36 -14.98
N ILE A 594 -19.50 -17.60 -13.90
CA ILE A 594 -18.64 -16.50 -13.46
C ILE A 594 -17.31 -17.05 -12.95
N MET A 595 -17.34 -18.09 -12.10
CA MET A 595 -16.13 -18.73 -11.54
C MET A 595 -15.24 -19.27 -12.67
N ALA A 596 -15.81 -19.92 -13.68
CA ALA A 596 -15.06 -20.43 -14.83
C ALA A 596 -14.29 -19.33 -15.57
N GLY A 597 -14.86 -18.13 -15.66
CA GLY A 597 -14.19 -16.95 -16.22
C GLY A 597 -13.00 -16.47 -15.40
N LEU A 598 -12.92 -16.82 -14.11
CA LEU A 598 -11.85 -16.41 -13.21
C LEU A 598 -10.69 -17.43 -13.11
N THR A 599 -10.84 -18.67 -13.58
CA THR A 599 -9.83 -19.71 -13.36
C THR A 599 -8.50 -19.51 -14.10
N ARG A 600 -8.41 -18.52 -14.99
CA ARG A 600 -7.21 -18.22 -15.78
C ARG A 600 -6.39 -17.12 -15.14
N GLY A 601 -5.46 -17.50 -14.26
CA GLY A 601 -4.56 -16.57 -13.59
C GLY A 601 -3.86 -17.20 -12.39
N TYR A 602 -2.98 -16.43 -11.79
CA TYR A 602 -2.16 -16.88 -10.65
C TYR A 602 -2.55 -16.19 -9.34
N GLU A 603 -3.50 -15.27 -9.40
CA GLU A 603 -3.85 -14.41 -8.28
C GLU A 603 -4.87 -15.08 -7.34
N PHE A 604 -5.03 -14.52 -6.15
CA PHE A 604 -5.84 -15.05 -5.08
C PHE A 604 -7.24 -15.51 -5.51
N TYR A 605 -7.99 -14.66 -6.21
CA TYR A 605 -9.35 -14.99 -6.63
C TYR A 605 -9.42 -15.96 -7.81
N ASN A 606 -8.34 -16.08 -8.58
CA ASN A 606 -8.24 -17.08 -9.64
C ASN A 606 -8.09 -18.48 -9.04
N LEU A 607 -7.29 -18.59 -7.97
CA LEU A 607 -7.13 -19.86 -7.24
C LEU A 607 -8.41 -20.25 -6.51
N LEU A 608 -9.05 -19.32 -5.81
CA LEU A 608 -10.34 -19.56 -5.13
C LEU A 608 -11.43 -20.03 -6.10
N ALA A 609 -11.51 -19.42 -7.29
CA ALA A 609 -12.46 -19.83 -8.32
C ALA A 609 -12.18 -21.23 -8.85
N ALA A 610 -10.91 -21.59 -9.02
CA ALA A 610 -10.51 -22.94 -9.39
C ALA A 610 -10.86 -23.95 -8.30
N ASP A 611 -10.62 -23.60 -7.03
CA ASP A 611 -11.01 -24.43 -5.88
C ASP A 611 -12.51 -24.66 -5.82
N SER A 612 -13.31 -23.57 -5.98
CA SER A 612 -14.77 -23.63 -5.96
C SER A 612 -15.36 -24.57 -7.04
N LEU A 613 -14.64 -24.73 -8.17
CA LEU A 613 -15.04 -25.60 -9.28
C LEU A 613 -14.36 -26.97 -9.28
N GLY A 614 -13.51 -27.28 -8.28
CA GLY A 614 -12.71 -28.50 -8.25
C GLY A 614 -11.71 -28.62 -9.41
N LYS A 615 -11.32 -27.49 -10.03
CA LYS A 615 -10.41 -27.47 -11.19
C LYS A 615 -8.95 -27.37 -10.79
N PRO A 616 -8.03 -27.91 -11.62
CA PRO A 616 -6.60 -27.64 -11.42
C PRO A 616 -6.29 -26.16 -11.61
N TYR A 617 -5.25 -25.70 -10.93
CA TYR A 617 -4.76 -24.34 -11.08
C TYR A 617 -4.15 -24.10 -12.46
N TYR A 618 -4.31 -22.87 -12.93
CA TYR A 618 -3.75 -22.42 -14.19
C TYR A 618 -2.21 -22.62 -14.21
N LYS A 619 -1.73 -23.32 -15.22
CA LYS A 619 -0.29 -23.60 -15.38
C LYS A 619 0.48 -22.47 -16.09
N GLY A 620 -0.23 -21.47 -16.58
CA GLY A 620 0.34 -20.38 -17.37
C GLY A 620 0.25 -20.63 -18.86
N PRO A 621 0.63 -19.66 -19.68
CA PRO A 621 0.90 -19.92 -21.08
C PRO A 621 2.02 -20.95 -21.15
N GLU A 622 1.99 -21.84 -22.11
CA GLU A 622 3.10 -22.75 -22.44
C GLU A 622 4.31 -21.98 -23.00
N SER A 623 4.61 -20.82 -22.42
CA SER A 623 5.81 -20.09 -22.76
C SER A 623 6.95 -20.75 -22.04
N MET A 624 7.75 -21.44 -22.81
CA MET A 624 9.03 -21.89 -22.31
C MET A 624 9.84 -20.67 -21.88
N THR A 625 10.50 -20.77 -20.74
CA THR A 625 11.60 -19.88 -20.39
C THR A 625 12.52 -19.85 -21.61
N PRO A 626 12.78 -18.69 -22.20
CA PRO A 626 13.69 -18.64 -23.34
C PRO A 626 15.04 -19.20 -22.87
N PRO A 627 15.69 -20.04 -23.67
CA PRO A 627 17.01 -20.52 -23.31
C PRO A 627 17.94 -19.33 -23.10
N ALA A 628 18.86 -19.43 -22.15
CA ALA A 628 19.88 -18.43 -21.95
C ALA A 628 20.70 -18.30 -23.26
N ASP A 629 20.62 -17.12 -23.88
CA ASP A 629 21.35 -16.82 -25.11
C ASP A 629 22.60 -15.98 -24.76
N PRO A 630 23.83 -16.54 -24.87
CA PRO A 630 25.04 -15.80 -24.55
C PRO A 630 25.21 -14.50 -25.38
N ALA A 631 24.76 -14.48 -26.62
CA ALA A 631 24.83 -13.28 -27.46
C ALA A 631 23.91 -12.17 -26.94
N ARG A 632 22.72 -12.52 -26.47
CA ARG A 632 21.77 -11.59 -25.85
C ARG A 632 22.29 -11.09 -24.50
N PHE A 633 22.83 -11.99 -23.69
CA PHE A 633 23.44 -11.63 -22.40
C PHE A 633 24.64 -10.69 -22.59
N ALA A 634 25.47 -10.92 -23.61
CA ALA A 634 26.54 -9.99 -23.96
C ALA A 634 26.04 -8.61 -24.41
N ALA A 635 24.87 -8.54 -25.06
CA ALA A 635 24.25 -7.27 -25.40
C ALA A 635 23.70 -6.55 -24.15
N PHE A 636 23.08 -7.28 -23.22
CA PHE A 636 22.57 -6.74 -21.97
C PHE A 636 23.71 -6.24 -21.06
N SER A 637 24.80 -7.00 -20.96
CA SER A 637 25.97 -6.64 -20.13
C SER A 637 26.62 -5.30 -20.55
N LYS A 638 26.51 -4.96 -21.83
CA LYS A 638 27.09 -3.71 -22.39
C LYS A 638 26.13 -2.51 -22.27
N ASN A 639 24.91 -2.72 -21.75
CA ASN A 639 23.95 -1.64 -21.61
C ASN A 639 24.34 -0.73 -20.41
N PRO A 640 24.62 0.57 -20.63
CA PRO A 640 25.05 1.46 -19.55
C PRO A 640 24.05 1.61 -18.40
N SER A 641 22.74 1.50 -18.68
CA SER A 641 21.71 1.54 -17.63
C SER A 641 21.73 0.28 -16.77
N ILE A 642 22.07 -0.88 -17.35
CA ILE A 642 22.22 -2.12 -16.55
C ILE A 642 23.47 -2.04 -15.68
N GLU A 643 24.56 -1.54 -16.20
CA GLU A 643 25.78 -1.31 -15.41
C GLU A 643 25.52 -0.38 -14.22
N ARG A 644 24.85 0.76 -14.44
CA ARG A 644 24.47 1.69 -13.36
C ARG A 644 23.49 1.05 -12.38
N ALA A 645 22.50 0.29 -12.85
CA ALA A 645 21.56 -0.41 -11.99
C ALA A 645 22.26 -1.38 -11.04
N VAL A 646 23.12 -2.22 -11.59
CA VAL A 646 23.90 -3.20 -10.81
C VAL A 646 24.82 -2.49 -9.82
N ARG A 647 25.46 -1.38 -10.23
CA ARG A 647 26.29 -0.60 -9.33
C ARG A 647 25.51 0.00 -8.18
N PHE A 648 24.34 0.54 -8.44
CA PHE A 648 23.44 1.02 -7.39
C PHE A 648 23.02 -0.10 -6.41
N TYR A 649 22.73 -1.31 -6.90
CA TYR A 649 22.44 -2.44 -6.02
C TYR A 649 23.63 -2.79 -5.14
N ALA A 650 24.84 -2.81 -5.70
CA ALA A 650 26.07 -3.06 -4.95
C ALA A 650 26.33 -2.00 -3.85
N LEU A 651 25.90 -0.77 -4.07
CA LEU A 651 26.02 0.33 -3.11
C LEU A 651 24.84 0.45 -2.13
N GLY A 652 23.89 -0.50 -2.13
CA GLY A 652 22.72 -0.44 -1.25
C GLY A 652 21.73 0.68 -1.61
N LEU A 653 21.69 1.11 -2.88
CA LEU A 653 20.79 2.13 -3.41
C LEU A 653 19.77 1.51 -4.39
N PRO A 654 18.87 0.62 -3.93
CA PRO A 654 18.02 -0.16 -4.82
C PRO A 654 17.04 0.70 -5.63
N ASN A 655 16.54 1.78 -5.10
CA ASN A 655 15.56 2.62 -5.79
C ASN A 655 16.12 3.24 -7.08
N GLU A 656 17.33 3.76 -7.01
CA GLU A 656 18.04 4.27 -8.18
C GLU A 656 18.36 3.14 -9.17
N GLY A 657 18.77 1.98 -8.66
CA GLY A 657 19.00 0.79 -9.46
C GLY A 657 17.74 0.31 -10.19
N HIS A 658 16.57 0.35 -9.52
CA HIS A 658 15.30 -0.02 -10.15
C HIS A 658 14.95 0.91 -11.31
N ARG A 659 15.16 2.21 -11.17
CA ARG A 659 14.87 3.19 -12.22
C ARG A 659 15.75 2.99 -13.45
N GLU A 660 17.02 2.74 -13.25
CA GLU A 660 17.96 2.42 -14.35
C GLU A 660 17.61 1.11 -15.04
N TRP A 661 17.28 0.07 -14.28
CA TRP A 661 16.83 -1.22 -14.82
C TRP A 661 15.58 -1.06 -15.68
N ASN A 662 14.58 -0.34 -15.16
CA ASN A 662 13.34 -0.11 -15.88
C ASN A 662 13.53 0.73 -17.14
N TRP A 663 14.44 1.70 -17.10
CA TRP A 663 14.83 2.46 -18.29
C TRP A 663 15.45 1.57 -19.37
N ALA A 664 16.28 0.61 -18.98
CA ALA A 664 16.84 -0.37 -19.90
C ALA A 664 15.77 -1.25 -20.57
N LEU A 665 14.64 -1.52 -19.88
CA LEU A 665 13.53 -2.31 -20.43
C LEU A 665 12.67 -1.52 -21.45
N ARG A 666 12.88 -0.20 -21.58
CA ARG A 666 12.09 0.64 -22.45
C ARG A 666 12.22 0.19 -23.92
N GLY A 667 11.09 0.06 -24.60
CA GLY A 667 11.05 -0.38 -26.00
C GLY A 667 11.36 -1.86 -26.23
N MET A 668 11.70 -2.63 -25.18
CA MET A 668 11.91 -4.07 -25.32
C MET A 668 10.60 -4.79 -25.58
N LYS A 669 10.60 -5.73 -26.55
CA LYS A 669 9.49 -6.65 -26.82
C LYS A 669 9.37 -7.68 -25.69
N THR A 670 8.23 -8.37 -25.63
CA THR A 670 7.95 -9.43 -24.62
C THR A 670 9.08 -10.45 -24.52
N ARG A 671 9.58 -10.97 -25.65
CA ARG A 671 10.67 -11.95 -25.67
C ARG A 671 11.93 -11.39 -25.04
N ASP A 672 12.35 -10.18 -25.44
CA ASP A 672 13.55 -9.53 -24.92
C ASP A 672 13.46 -9.31 -23.39
N ARG A 673 12.27 -8.95 -22.88
CA ARG A 673 12.04 -8.81 -21.44
C ARG A 673 12.11 -10.13 -20.69
N LEU A 674 11.62 -11.25 -21.27
CA LEU A 674 11.74 -12.58 -20.67
C LEU A 674 13.21 -13.03 -20.63
N GLU A 675 13.97 -12.79 -21.69
CA GLU A 675 15.42 -13.05 -21.74
C GLU A 675 16.18 -12.16 -20.73
N MET A 676 15.78 -10.90 -20.60
CA MET A 676 16.33 -9.99 -19.61
C MET A 676 16.01 -10.41 -18.18
N ALA A 677 14.85 -11.04 -17.96
CA ALA A 677 14.52 -11.65 -16.67
C ALA A 677 15.46 -12.82 -16.34
N GLU A 678 15.77 -13.69 -17.31
CA GLU A 678 16.76 -14.75 -17.12
C GLU A 678 18.15 -14.19 -16.83
N TYR A 679 18.55 -13.14 -17.55
CA TYR A 679 19.81 -12.43 -17.27
C TYR A 679 19.85 -11.87 -15.86
N ALA A 680 18.74 -11.30 -15.36
CA ALA A 680 18.63 -10.83 -13.98
C ALA A 680 18.84 -11.98 -12.96
N GLY A 681 18.22 -13.14 -13.20
CA GLY A 681 18.40 -14.32 -12.38
C GLY A 681 19.84 -14.83 -12.39
N ALA A 682 20.48 -14.84 -13.56
CA ALA A 682 21.88 -15.20 -13.70
C ALA A 682 22.86 -14.23 -12.97
N LEU A 683 22.46 -12.97 -12.78
CA LEU A 683 23.16 -12.01 -11.96
C LEU A 683 22.82 -12.11 -10.46
N GLY A 684 21.95 -13.04 -10.03
CA GLY A 684 21.47 -13.13 -8.65
C GLY A 684 20.47 -12.04 -8.26
N LEU A 685 19.90 -11.33 -9.22
CA LEU A 685 18.93 -10.25 -9.00
C LEU A 685 17.48 -10.78 -9.11
N GLU A 686 17.11 -11.69 -8.22
CA GLU A 686 15.81 -12.38 -8.28
C GLU A 686 14.60 -11.43 -8.26
N HIS A 687 14.69 -10.35 -7.53
CA HIS A 687 13.65 -9.31 -7.54
C HIS A 687 13.47 -8.68 -8.93
N ARG A 688 14.54 -8.53 -9.71
CA ARG A 688 14.48 -8.06 -11.10
C ARG A 688 13.95 -9.13 -12.04
N ARG A 689 14.38 -10.38 -11.84
CA ARG A 689 13.84 -11.54 -12.57
C ARG A 689 12.33 -11.58 -12.47
N ILE A 690 11.81 -11.62 -11.23
CA ILE A 690 10.37 -11.67 -10.95
C ILE A 690 9.64 -10.49 -11.58
N ASN A 691 10.11 -9.26 -11.35
CA ASN A 691 9.40 -8.06 -11.80
C ASN A 691 9.43 -7.91 -13.33
N THR A 692 10.59 -8.15 -13.94
CA THR A 692 10.74 -8.05 -15.40
C THR A 692 9.89 -9.11 -16.11
N ALA A 693 9.91 -10.36 -15.63
CA ALA A 693 9.08 -11.41 -16.16
C ALA A 693 7.58 -11.13 -15.98
N ALA A 694 7.16 -10.72 -14.79
CA ALA A 694 5.76 -10.39 -14.49
C ALA A 694 5.21 -9.28 -15.39
N SER A 695 6.04 -8.29 -15.76
CA SER A 695 5.64 -7.18 -16.63
C SER A 695 5.21 -7.61 -18.04
N THR A 696 5.50 -8.85 -18.44
CA THR A 696 5.18 -9.37 -19.77
C THR A 696 3.80 -10.01 -19.85
N GLY A 697 3.20 -10.41 -18.71
CA GLY A 697 2.00 -11.24 -18.66
C GLY A 697 2.17 -12.66 -19.25
N ARG A 698 3.39 -13.04 -19.67
CA ARG A 698 3.73 -14.31 -20.31
C ARG A 698 4.92 -15.04 -19.66
N ALA A 699 5.19 -14.73 -18.39
CA ALA A 699 6.29 -15.32 -17.66
C ALA A 699 6.10 -16.83 -17.42
N ALA A 700 7.17 -17.56 -17.51
CA ALA A 700 7.20 -18.95 -17.06
C ALA A 700 7.10 -19.01 -15.52
N PHE A 701 6.58 -20.12 -15.01
CA PHE A 701 6.37 -20.29 -13.59
C PHE A 701 7.65 -20.11 -12.76
N ASN A 702 8.76 -20.69 -13.18
CA ASN A 702 10.06 -20.60 -12.52
C ASN A 702 10.65 -19.18 -12.53
N GLN A 703 10.24 -18.31 -13.47
CA GLN A 703 10.63 -16.90 -13.50
C GLN A 703 9.90 -16.09 -12.42
N LEU A 704 8.64 -16.46 -12.15
CA LEU A 704 7.80 -15.80 -11.16
C LEU A 704 8.03 -16.31 -9.74
N TYR A 705 8.42 -17.57 -9.60
CA TYR A 705 8.56 -18.26 -8.31
C TYR A 705 9.95 -18.93 -8.19
N PRO A 706 11.05 -18.17 -8.27
CA PRO A 706 12.39 -18.71 -8.05
C PRO A 706 12.58 -19.19 -6.62
N LYS A 707 13.53 -20.11 -6.40
CA LYS A 707 13.86 -20.68 -5.07
C LYS A 707 15.32 -20.38 -4.66
N PRO A 708 15.72 -19.09 -4.55
CA PRO A 708 17.04 -18.80 -4.01
C PRO A 708 17.10 -19.11 -2.51
N PHE A 709 18.28 -19.32 -1.97
CA PHE A 709 18.49 -19.63 -0.56
C PHE A 709 17.71 -20.86 -0.06
N ALA A 710 17.51 -21.87 -0.95
CA ALA A 710 16.63 -23.00 -0.64
C ALA A 710 17.12 -23.83 0.55
N GLN A 711 18.43 -23.94 0.74
CA GLN A 711 19.02 -24.66 1.88
C GLN A 711 18.86 -23.89 3.18
N GLU A 712 19.15 -22.59 3.19
CA GLU A 712 19.04 -21.69 4.33
C GLU A 712 17.59 -21.58 4.80
N ILE A 713 16.68 -21.35 3.86
CA ILE A 713 15.23 -21.31 4.12
C ILE A 713 14.75 -22.67 4.63
N GLY A 714 15.23 -23.78 4.06
CA GLY A 714 14.91 -25.13 4.52
C GLY A 714 15.31 -25.34 5.98
N ARG A 715 16.56 -25.04 6.35
CA ARG A 715 17.04 -25.16 7.75
C ARG A 715 16.23 -24.31 8.71
N ALA A 716 15.96 -23.06 8.36
CA ALA A 716 15.18 -22.15 9.22
C ALA A 716 13.73 -22.63 9.39
N ALA A 717 13.10 -23.08 8.32
CA ALA A 717 11.75 -23.62 8.34
C ALA A 717 11.65 -24.88 9.20
N ASP A 718 12.59 -25.82 9.04
CA ASP A 718 12.64 -27.07 9.81
C ASP A 718 12.87 -26.79 11.31
N THR A 719 13.78 -25.86 11.62
CA THR A 719 14.04 -25.41 13.01
C THR A 719 12.79 -24.78 13.66
N ALA A 720 12.01 -24.05 12.90
CA ALA A 720 10.78 -23.43 13.36
C ALA A 720 9.53 -24.33 13.25
N GLN A 721 9.67 -25.53 12.70
CA GLN A 721 8.57 -26.45 12.41
C GLN A 721 7.46 -25.80 11.57
N LEU A 722 7.86 -25.04 10.56
CA LEU A 722 6.96 -24.33 9.64
C LEU A 722 7.10 -24.89 8.21
N PRO A 723 6.00 -24.89 7.43
CA PRO A 723 6.06 -25.30 6.03
C PRO A 723 7.01 -24.42 5.22
N ARG A 724 7.97 -25.02 4.50
CA ARG A 724 8.96 -24.31 3.67
C ARG A 724 8.32 -23.43 2.61
N ASN A 725 7.23 -23.89 1.98
CA ASN A 725 6.46 -23.14 0.99
C ASN A 725 5.85 -21.84 1.56
N TRP A 726 5.47 -21.85 2.85
CA TRP A 726 4.97 -20.64 3.52
C TRP A 726 6.09 -19.62 3.74
N ILE A 727 7.27 -20.07 4.15
CA ILE A 727 8.43 -19.18 4.33
C ILE A 727 8.85 -18.58 2.97
N PHE A 728 8.92 -19.37 1.90
CA PHE A 728 9.16 -18.85 0.55
C PHE A 728 8.11 -17.82 0.14
N GLY A 729 6.83 -18.10 0.39
CA GLY A 729 5.71 -17.22 0.07
C GLY A 729 5.80 -15.87 0.78
N LEU A 730 6.21 -15.91 2.06
CA LEU A 730 6.40 -14.73 2.89
C LEU A 730 7.61 -13.91 2.42
N ILE A 731 8.79 -14.52 2.26
CA ILE A 731 10.00 -13.83 1.80
C ILE A 731 9.78 -13.18 0.42
N ARG A 732 9.07 -13.88 -0.49
CA ARG A 732 8.74 -13.32 -1.80
C ARG A 732 7.89 -12.05 -1.66
N GLN A 733 7.00 -11.97 -0.68
CA GLN A 733 6.19 -10.78 -0.43
C GLN A 733 6.98 -9.69 0.30
N GLU A 734 7.82 -10.04 1.25
CA GLU A 734 8.58 -9.09 2.08
C GLU A 734 9.70 -8.39 1.31
N SER A 735 10.58 -9.16 0.70
CA SER A 735 11.81 -8.61 0.10
C SER A 735 12.01 -8.97 -1.36
N ARG A 736 11.21 -9.90 -1.91
CA ARG A 736 11.51 -10.55 -3.20
C ARG A 736 12.94 -11.07 -3.26
N PHE A 737 13.39 -11.65 -2.15
CA PHE A 737 14.73 -12.21 -1.98
C PHE A 737 15.88 -11.20 -1.98
N ILE A 738 15.64 -9.94 -1.71
CA ILE A 738 16.72 -8.98 -1.47
C ILE A 738 17.21 -9.17 -0.02
N SER A 739 18.41 -9.74 0.12
CA SER A 739 18.99 -10.06 1.44
C SER A 739 19.24 -8.81 2.31
N LEU A 740 19.58 -7.68 1.71
CA LEU A 740 19.81 -6.41 2.39
C LEU A 740 18.63 -5.43 2.27
N ALA A 741 17.42 -5.94 2.07
CA ALA A 741 16.25 -5.08 2.00
C ALA A 741 16.08 -4.28 3.29
N LEU A 742 15.86 -2.98 3.13
CA LEU A 742 15.57 -2.05 4.22
C LEU A 742 14.29 -1.30 3.89
N SER A 743 13.26 -1.48 4.73
CA SER A 743 12.02 -0.72 4.58
C SER A 743 12.17 0.70 5.13
N LYS A 744 11.26 1.61 4.76
CA LYS A 744 11.21 2.96 5.35
C LYS A 744 10.93 2.92 6.86
N ALA A 745 10.19 1.92 7.32
CA ALA A 745 9.92 1.73 8.74
C ALA A 745 11.11 1.12 9.51
N GLY A 746 12.19 0.72 8.82
CA GLY A 746 13.37 0.14 9.45
C GLY A 746 13.37 -1.38 9.54
N ALA A 747 12.44 -2.09 8.88
CA ALA A 747 12.48 -3.54 8.78
C ALA A 747 13.62 -4.00 7.86
N LEU A 748 14.30 -5.09 8.19
CA LEU A 748 15.54 -5.52 7.59
C LEU A 748 15.51 -6.96 7.09
N GLY A 749 16.25 -7.22 6.01
CA GLY A 749 16.60 -8.54 5.49
C GLY A 749 15.50 -9.24 4.71
N LEU A 750 15.71 -10.52 4.45
CA LEU A 750 14.82 -11.36 3.64
C LEU A 750 13.39 -11.39 4.17
N MET A 751 13.21 -11.51 5.48
CA MET A 751 11.93 -11.60 6.16
C MET A 751 11.45 -10.27 6.75
N GLN A 752 12.14 -9.15 6.45
CA GLN A 752 11.77 -7.80 6.90
C GLN A 752 11.46 -7.71 8.40
N VAL A 753 12.38 -8.21 9.22
CA VAL A 753 12.22 -8.22 10.67
C VAL A 753 12.54 -6.83 11.25
N MET A 754 11.67 -6.31 12.11
CA MET A 754 11.93 -5.06 12.83
C MET A 754 13.00 -5.26 13.91
N PRO A 755 13.93 -4.31 14.13
CA PRO A 755 14.97 -4.46 15.13
C PRO A 755 14.46 -4.73 16.56
N ALA A 756 13.33 -4.15 16.95
CA ALA A 756 12.70 -4.43 18.24
C ALA A 756 12.19 -5.87 18.32
N THR A 757 11.51 -6.33 17.25
CA THR A 757 11.03 -7.72 17.15
C THR A 757 12.18 -8.71 17.16
N ALA A 758 13.27 -8.40 16.45
CA ALA A 758 14.47 -9.24 16.42
C ALA A 758 15.07 -9.46 17.83
N ARG A 759 15.22 -8.38 18.61
CA ARG A 759 15.70 -8.47 20.02
C ARG A 759 14.75 -9.28 20.89
N TRP A 760 13.44 -9.05 20.75
CA TRP A 760 12.44 -9.78 21.51
C TRP A 760 12.48 -11.27 21.18
N VAL A 761 12.53 -11.65 19.89
CA VAL A 761 12.62 -13.05 19.44
C VAL A 761 13.92 -13.69 19.95
N ALA A 762 15.06 -13.00 19.82
CA ALA A 762 16.34 -13.51 20.33
C ALA A 762 16.27 -13.85 21.81
N ASN A 763 15.63 -13.00 22.63
CA ASN A 763 15.41 -13.26 24.05
C ASN A 763 14.46 -14.45 24.29
N GLN A 764 13.36 -14.55 23.53
CA GLN A 764 12.38 -15.65 23.68
C GLN A 764 12.95 -17.02 23.29
N THR A 765 13.90 -17.03 22.36
CA THR A 765 14.51 -18.25 21.85
C THR A 765 15.86 -18.60 22.51
N GLY A 766 16.30 -17.82 23.50
CA GLY A 766 17.59 -18.03 24.17
C GLY A 766 18.79 -17.82 23.24
N MET A 767 18.67 -17.03 22.19
CA MET A 767 19.76 -16.74 21.25
C MET A 767 20.81 -15.88 21.95
N SER A 768 21.77 -16.54 22.61
CA SER A 768 22.85 -15.85 23.32
C SER A 768 23.79 -15.12 22.35
N GLY A 769 24.21 -13.91 22.70
CA GLY A 769 25.18 -13.13 21.92
C GLY A 769 24.59 -12.43 20.67
N TYR A 770 23.26 -12.39 20.49
CA TYR A 770 22.65 -11.62 19.40
C TYR A 770 22.99 -10.13 19.48
N ARG A 771 23.47 -9.58 18.37
CA ARG A 771 23.75 -8.15 18.21
C ARG A 771 22.90 -7.58 17.07
N SER A 772 22.40 -6.37 17.22
CA SER A 772 21.48 -5.75 16.26
C SER A 772 22.02 -5.63 14.82
N ASN A 773 23.34 -5.58 14.64
CA ASN A 773 23.96 -5.56 13.31
C ASN A 773 23.91 -6.91 12.57
N GLN A 774 23.62 -8.00 13.27
CA GLN A 774 23.49 -9.34 12.68
C GLN A 774 22.13 -9.56 12.01
N ILE A 775 21.16 -8.66 12.21
CA ILE A 775 19.82 -8.81 11.63
C ILE A 775 19.83 -8.86 10.10
N SER A 776 20.86 -8.34 9.44
CA SER A 776 21.01 -8.35 7.98
C SER A 776 21.73 -9.62 7.47
N ASP A 777 22.29 -10.43 8.36
CA ASP A 777 22.83 -11.74 8.00
C ASP A 777 21.70 -12.68 7.60
N ILE A 778 21.90 -13.46 6.54
CA ILE A 778 20.83 -14.28 5.95
C ILE A 778 20.33 -15.33 6.95
N GLU A 779 21.21 -16.07 7.58
CA GLU A 779 20.81 -17.15 8.49
C GLU A 779 20.17 -16.59 9.75
N THR A 780 20.74 -15.51 10.30
CA THR A 780 20.21 -14.81 11.46
C THR A 780 18.83 -14.22 11.15
N ASN A 781 18.65 -13.59 10.00
CA ASN A 781 17.37 -13.01 9.59
C ASN A 781 16.29 -14.08 9.41
N LEU A 782 16.64 -15.18 8.74
CA LEU A 782 15.74 -16.32 8.55
C LEU A 782 15.35 -16.96 9.87
N PHE A 783 16.32 -17.18 10.77
CA PHE A 783 16.04 -17.70 12.11
C PHE A 783 15.06 -16.79 12.86
N LEU A 784 15.37 -15.51 13.00
CA LEU A 784 14.55 -14.56 13.76
C LEU A 784 13.14 -14.42 13.15
N GLY A 785 13.04 -14.34 11.84
CA GLY A 785 11.75 -14.19 11.14
C GLY A 785 10.88 -15.44 11.24
N THR A 786 11.45 -16.62 11.09
CA THR A 786 10.72 -17.89 11.22
C THR A 786 10.31 -18.17 12.67
N GLN A 787 11.20 -17.89 13.65
CA GLN A 787 10.83 -18.02 15.06
C GLN A 787 9.75 -17.02 15.46
N TYR A 788 9.77 -15.78 14.96
CA TYR A 788 8.68 -14.84 15.18
C TYR A 788 7.35 -15.38 14.62
N LEU A 789 7.36 -15.91 13.39
CA LEU A 789 6.17 -16.48 12.77
C LEU A 789 5.65 -17.71 13.54
N ARG A 790 6.56 -18.55 14.09
CA ARG A 790 6.19 -19.66 14.97
C ARG A 790 5.51 -19.17 16.25
N LEU A 791 6.13 -18.20 16.94
CA LEU A 791 5.56 -17.62 18.17
C LEU A 791 4.20 -16.97 17.92
N VAL A 792 4.02 -16.27 16.82
CA VAL A 792 2.72 -15.72 16.40
C VAL A 792 1.69 -16.84 16.20
N ARG A 793 2.07 -17.91 15.50
CA ARG A 793 1.18 -19.05 15.26
C ARG A 793 0.75 -19.73 16.56
N GLU A 794 1.65 -19.88 17.51
CA GLU A 794 1.37 -20.52 18.81
C GLU A 794 0.49 -19.62 19.70
N ASN A 795 0.76 -18.32 19.74
CA ASN A 795 0.14 -17.43 20.71
C ASN A 795 -1.15 -16.74 20.20
N VAL A 796 -1.33 -16.60 18.88
CA VAL A 796 -2.50 -15.92 18.29
C VAL A 796 -3.45 -16.92 17.66
N SER A 797 -2.95 -17.77 16.76
CA SER A 797 -3.76 -18.77 16.09
C SER A 797 -2.92 -19.71 15.24
N PRO A 798 -3.22 -21.02 15.22
CA PRO A 798 -2.61 -21.96 14.28
C PRO A 798 -3.02 -21.71 12.82
N ASN A 799 -4.07 -20.89 12.58
CA ASN A 799 -4.57 -20.59 11.25
C ASN A 799 -3.58 -19.70 10.47
N VAL A 800 -3.16 -20.16 9.28
CA VAL A 800 -2.15 -19.49 8.43
C VAL A 800 -2.58 -18.07 8.05
N THR A 801 -3.86 -17.86 7.74
CA THR A 801 -4.40 -16.54 7.36
C THR A 801 -4.25 -15.52 8.49
N LEU A 802 -4.60 -15.93 9.71
CA LEU A 802 -4.54 -15.06 10.88
C LEU A 802 -3.09 -14.83 11.34
N ALA A 803 -2.26 -15.86 11.32
CA ALA A 803 -0.83 -15.74 11.63
C ALA A 803 -0.11 -14.83 10.60
N THR A 804 -0.44 -14.96 9.32
CA THR A 804 0.10 -14.09 8.26
C THR A 804 -0.35 -12.62 8.46
N ALA A 805 -1.62 -12.39 8.83
CA ALA A 805 -2.11 -11.06 9.15
C ALA A 805 -1.38 -10.45 10.37
N SER A 806 -1.12 -11.28 11.38
CA SER A 806 -0.38 -10.91 12.59
C SER A 806 1.07 -10.53 12.30
N TYR A 807 1.72 -11.26 11.41
CA TYR A 807 3.10 -10.96 11.01
C TYR A 807 3.25 -9.55 10.44
N ASN A 808 2.31 -9.12 9.60
CA ASN A 808 2.37 -7.82 8.93
C ASN A 808 1.80 -6.67 9.77
N ALA A 809 0.64 -6.86 10.42
CA ALA A 809 -0.06 -5.79 11.14
C ALA A 809 0.21 -5.78 12.66
N GLY A 810 0.88 -6.79 13.15
CA GLY A 810 1.04 -7.09 14.56
C GLY A 810 -0.08 -7.96 15.13
N PRO A 811 0.25 -8.81 16.11
CA PRO A 811 -0.66 -9.78 16.72
C PRO A 811 -1.92 -9.15 17.32
N SER A 812 -1.77 -8.02 18.01
CA SER A 812 -2.89 -7.29 18.64
C SER A 812 -3.94 -6.82 17.63
N LYS A 813 -3.54 -6.38 16.43
CA LYS A 813 -4.48 -5.96 15.39
C LYS A 813 -5.25 -7.15 14.81
N ALA A 814 -4.55 -8.23 14.51
CA ALA A 814 -5.18 -9.43 13.97
C ALA A 814 -6.17 -10.05 14.97
N ALA A 815 -5.81 -10.12 16.25
CA ALA A 815 -6.68 -10.56 17.33
C ALA A 815 -7.91 -9.65 17.47
N ALA A 816 -7.73 -8.32 17.40
CA ALA A 816 -8.85 -7.37 17.42
C ALA A 816 -9.80 -7.58 16.23
N TRP A 817 -9.30 -7.82 15.02
CA TRP A 817 -10.16 -8.12 13.87
C TRP A 817 -10.90 -9.45 14.01
N ARG A 818 -10.27 -10.44 14.63
CA ARG A 818 -10.91 -11.71 14.93
C ARG A 818 -12.03 -11.55 15.98
N SER A 819 -11.82 -10.75 17.01
CA SER A 819 -12.79 -10.56 18.10
C SER A 819 -14.07 -9.82 17.66
N THR A 820 -14.06 -9.11 16.52
CA THR A 820 -15.25 -8.47 15.96
C THR A 820 -16.10 -9.40 15.08
N LEU A 821 -15.69 -10.65 14.89
CA LEU A 821 -16.49 -11.63 14.17
C LEU A 821 -17.71 -12.01 15.01
N THR A 822 -18.88 -12.09 14.39
CA THR A 822 -20.14 -12.53 15.03
C THR A 822 -20.43 -14.01 14.79
N ARG A 823 -19.70 -14.63 13.86
CA ARG A 823 -19.79 -16.04 13.49
C ARG A 823 -18.44 -16.52 12.96
N GLU A 824 -18.28 -17.82 12.89
CA GLU A 824 -17.15 -18.41 12.17
C GLU A 824 -17.25 -18.07 10.68
N VAL A 825 -16.11 -17.69 10.09
CA VAL A 825 -15.99 -17.34 8.67
C VAL A 825 -14.86 -18.14 8.01
N ASP A 826 -14.91 -18.32 6.69
CA ASP A 826 -13.75 -18.83 5.97
C ASP A 826 -12.65 -17.78 5.88
N GLY A 827 -11.40 -18.24 5.71
CA GLY A 827 -10.25 -17.35 5.68
C GLY A 827 -10.25 -16.39 4.48
N ALA A 828 -10.93 -16.69 3.37
CA ALA A 828 -11.07 -15.79 2.24
C ALA A 828 -11.93 -14.57 2.58
N LEU A 829 -13.04 -14.78 3.29
CA LEU A 829 -13.89 -13.68 3.79
C LEU A 829 -13.14 -12.84 4.82
N PHE A 830 -12.44 -13.50 5.75
CA PHE A 830 -11.62 -12.79 6.72
C PHE A 830 -10.58 -11.91 6.01
N ALA A 831 -9.83 -12.47 5.05
CA ALA A 831 -8.81 -11.75 4.28
C ALA A 831 -9.41 -10.54 3.52
N GLU A 832 -10.54 -10.71 2.78
CA GLU A 832 -11.19 -9.60 2.06
C GLU A 832 -11.65 -8.47 2.99
N THR A 833 -12.00 -8.79 4.22
CA THR A 833 -12.55 -7.82 5.17
C THR A 833 -11.53 -7.25 6.15
N ILE A 834 -10.23 -7.56 6.00
CA ILE A 834 -9.15 -6.92 6.78
C ILE A 834 -9.19 -5.40 6.55
N PRO A 835 -9.22 -4.59 7.61
CA PRO A 835 -9.34 -3.13 7.49
C PRO A 835 -8.17 -2.47 6.77
N TYR A 836 -6.96 -2.88 7.09
CA TYR A 836 -5.75 -2.34 6.48
C TYR A 836 -5.57 -2.89 5.08
N SER A 837 -5.60 -2.03 4.06
CA SER A 837 -5.45 -2.45 2.66
C SER A 837 -4.11 -3.17 2.43
N GLU A 838 -3.03 -2.67 3.04
CA GLU A 838 -1.72 -3.30 2.97
C GLU A 838 -1.76 -4.72 3.50
N THR A 839 -2.28 -4.92 4.72
CA THR A 839 -2.35 -6.25 5.35
C THR A 839 -3.30 -7.19 4.61
N ARG A 840 -4.43 -6.67 4.10
CA ARG A 840 -5.34 -7.42 3.25
C ARG A 840 -4.63 -7.97 2.01
N ASP A 841 -3.95 -7.11 1.28
CA ASP A 841 -3.20 -7.48 0.08
C ASP A 841 -2.01 -8.38 0.43
N TYR A 842 -1.36 -8.15 1.56
CA TYR A 842 -0.27 -8.97 2.07
C TYR A 842 -0.71 -10.42 2.34
N VAL A 843 -1.80 -10.58 3.09
CA VAL A 843 -2.35 -11.92 3.39
C VAL A 843 -2.71 -12.67 2.11
N MET A 844 -3.43 -12.01 1.21
CA MET A 844 -3.80 -12.62 -0.07
C MET A 844 -2.58 -13.02 -0.89
N ARG A 845 -1.55 -12.20 -0.95
CA ARG A 845 -0.32 -12.48 -1.71
C ARG A 845 0.52 -13.55 -1.06
N VAL A 846 0.74 -13.52 0.26
CA VAL A 846 1.52 -14.54 0.96
C VAL A 846 0.86 -15.92 0.80
N THR A 847 -0.44 -16.02 1.04
CA THR A 847 -1.15 -17.29 0.92
C THR A 847 -1.20 -17.81 -0.53
N THR A 848 -1.38 -16.89 -1.50
CA THR A 848 -1.25 -17.24 -2.92
C THR A 848 0.16 -17.75 -3.25
N ASN A 849 1.19 -17.02 -2.83
CA ASN A 849 2.59 -17.43 -3.04
C ASN A 849 2.87 -18.79 -2.40
N THR A 850 2.36 -19.04 -1.19
CA THR A 850 2.50 -20.33 -0.49
C THR A 850 1.97 -21.47 -1.33
N VAL A 851 0.76 -21.31 -1.87
CA VAL A 851 0.15 -22.29 -2.78
C VAL A 851 0.96 -22.45 -4.06
N GLN A 852 1.47 -21.36 -4.62
CA GLN A 852 2.31 -21.44 -5.82
C GLN A 852 3.63 -22.19 -5.52
N TYR A 853 4.29 -21.92 -4.38
CA TYR A 853 5.50 -22.66 -4.00
C TYR A 853 5.23 -24.13 -3.66
N SER A 854 4.02 -24.50 -3.20
CA SER A 854 3.69 -25.91 -2.98
C SER A 854 3.64 -26.72 -4.27
N ARG A 855 3.52 -26.09 -5.44
CA ARG A 855 3.60 -26.77 -6.76
C ARG A 855 4.96 -27.37 -7.09
N TYR A 856 5.99 -27.06 -6.30
CA TYR A 856 7.29 -27.71 -6.34
C TYR A 856 7.37 -28.97 -5.47
N THR A 857 6.30 -29.31 -4.76
CA THR A 857 6.18 -30.54 -3.95
C THR A 857 5.22 -31.51 -4.61
N ASP A 858 5.25 -32.77 -4.18
CA ASP A 858 4.39 -33.84 -4.70
C ASP A 858 2.92 -33.65 -4.31
N GLU A 859 2.67 -32.85 -3.25
CA GLU A 859 1.33 -32.54 -2.72
C GLU A 859 1.03 -31.04 -2.80
N PRO A 860 0.58 -30.52 -3.95
CA PRO A 860 0.22 -29.12 -4.08
C PRO A 860 -0.98 -28.76 -3.21
N LEU A 861 -0.86 -27.68 -2.44
CA LEU A 861 -1.91 -27.19 -1.55
C LEU A 861 -3.08 -26.57 -2.35
N ARG A 862 -4.29 -26.72 -1.82
CA ARG A 862 -5.44 -25.91 -2.25
C ARG A 862 -5.51 -24.65 -1.40
N LEU A 863 -5.87 -23.52 -2.03
CA LEU A 863 -5.90 -22.23 -1.34
C LEU A 863 -6.99 -22.21 -0.25
N THR A 864 -8.16 -22.77 -0.54
CA THR A 864 -9.26 -22.88 0.44
C THR A 864 -8.84 -23.63 1.70
N ASP A 865 -8.06 -24.72 1.54
CA ASP A 865 -7.61 -25.52 2.68
C ASP A 865 -6.57 -24.76 3.51
N LEU A 866 -5.62 -24.09 2.81
CA LEU A 866 -4.60 -23.26 3.47
C LEU A 866 -5.21 -22.12 4.27
N LEU A 867 -6.23 -21.46 3.73
CA LEU A 867 -6.89 -20.34 4.39
C LEU A 867 -7.70 -20.77 5.62
N GLY A 868 -8.30 -21.94 5.55
CA GLY A 868 -9.08 -22.55 6.64
C GLY A 868 -10.26 -21.71 7.09
N ARG A 869 -10.71 -21.95 8.32
CA ARG A 869 -11.82 -21.23 8.97
C ARG A 869 -11.34 -20.49 10.19
N ILE A 870 -11.99 -19.37 10.51
CA ILE A 870 -11.63 -18.48 11.62
C ILE A 870 -12.88 -18.25 12.47
N ALA A 871 -12.87 -18.80 13.67
CA ALA A 871 -13.92 -18.58 14.67
C ALA A 871 -13.69 -17.26 15.42
N PRO A 872 -14.76 -16.60 15.88
CA PRO A 872 -14.65 -15.47 16.81
C PRO A 872 -13.89 -15.89 18.08
N GLN A 873 -13.09 -14.97 18.60
CA GLN A 873 -12.44 -15.15 19.89
C GLN A 873 -12.34 -13.80 20.59
N PRO A 874 -12.76 -13.68 21.85
CA PRO A 874 -12.55 -12.48 22.65
C PRO A 874 -11.07 -12.11 22.73
N LEU A 875 -10.79 -10.83 22.88
CA LEU A 875 -9.41 -10.38 23.13
C LEU A 875 -8.91 -10.97 24.46
N SER A 876 -7.79 -11.66 24.44
CA SER A 876 -7.08 -12.11 25.64
C SER A 876 -6.04 -11.08 26.04
N GLY A 877 -5.79 -10.89 27.35
CA GLY A 877 -4.87 -9.87 27.85
C GLY A 877 -3.39 -10.12 27.54
N ASN A 878 -2.98 -11.32 27.15
CA ASN A 878 -1.60 -11.70 26.86
C ASN A 878 -1.39 -11.86 25.34
N ILE A 879 -1.27 -10.75 24.63
CA ILE A 879 -0.89 -10.77 23.22
C ILE A 879 0.58 -10.41 23.12
N ILE A 880 1.37 -11.23 22.42
CA ILE A 880 2.79 -10.97 22.14
C ILE A 880 2.96 -9.68 21.32
N PRO A 881 4.12 -8.99 21.43
CA PRO A 881 4.36 -7.72 20.75
C PRO A 881 4.44 -7.83 19.22
#